data_79140fc1716a4509bcf2715601c55d54
#
_entry.id   79140fc1716a4509bcf2715601c55d54
#
_cell.length_a   1.000
_cell.length_b   1.000
_cell.length_c   1.000
_cell.angle_alpha   90.00
_cell.angle_beta   90.00
_cell.angle_gamma   90.00
#
_symmetry.space_group_name_H-M   'P 1'
#
loop_
_entity.id
_entity.type
_entity.pdbx_description
1 polymer ?
#
loop_
_entity_poly.entity_id
_entity_poly.type
_entity_poly.pdbx_seq_one_letter_code
_entity_poly.pdbx_strand_id
1 'polypeptide(L)'
;MSELNEAQKVAWAGFVAGDWQENVNVRDFIQKNYTPYEGDDSFLAGPTEATTKLWETVMEGIKVENRTHAPLDFDEHTPSTITSHAPGYINKDLEKIVGLQTDAPLKRAIMPFGGIKMVEGSCKIYGRELDPEVKKIFTEYRKTHNQGVFDVYTPDILRCRKSGVLTGLPDAYGRGRIIGDYRRVALYGVDFLMKDKYAQFTSLQKDLEDGVNLEATIRLREEIAEQHRALGQMKQMAASYGYDISNPATNAKEAIQWMYFAYLAAIKSQNGAAMSFGRTATFIDIYIERDLKAGKITETEAQELVDHLVMKLRMVRFLRTPEYDQLFSGDPMWATETIAGMGLDGRTLVTKNTFRILHTLYNMGTSPEPNLTILWSEQLPENFKRFCAKVSIDTSSVQYENDDLMRPDFNNDDYAIACCVSPMVVGKQMQFFGARANLAKTLLYAINGGIDEKLGMQVGPKTSPITDEVLDFDTVMTRMDSFMDWLAKQYVTALNIIHYMHDKYSYEAALMALHDRDVYRTMACGIAGLSVAADSLSAIKYAKVKPVRGDIKDKDGNVVASNVAIDFEIEGEYPQYGNNDNRVDDIACDLVERFMKKIQKLKTYRNAVPTQSVLTITSNVVYGKKTGNTPDGRRSGAPFGPGANPMHGRDQKGAVASLTSVAKLPFAYAKDGISYTFSIVPNALGKDPEAQRRNLAGLMDGYFHHEATVEGGQHLNVNVLNREMLLDAMENPDKYPQLTIRVSGYAVRFNSLTKEQQQDVVTRTFTESF
;
A
#
# COMPACT_ATOMS: atom_id res chain seq x y z
N MET A 1 -30.36 -16.59 22.97
CA MET A 1 -30.40 -16.48 21.49
C MET A 1 -31.61 -15.63 21.12
N SER A 2 -31.43 -14.44 20.55
CA SER A 2 -32.53 -13.69 19.93
C SER A 2 -33.04 -14.54 18.75
N GLU A 3 -34.35 -14.64 18.55
CA GLU A 3 -34.88 -15.36 17.40
C GLU A 3 -34.42 -14.66 16.12
N LEU A 4 -33.80 -15.43 15.20
CA LEU A 4 -33.43 -14.93 13.88
C LEU A 4 -34.69 -14.47 13.12
N ASN A 5 -34.60 -13.32 12.46
CA ASN A 5 -35.66 -12.88 11.56
C ASN A 5 -35.71 -13.74 10.28
N GLU A 6 -36.79 -13.65 9.51
CA GLU A 6 -36.98 -14.50 8.33
C GLU A 6 -35.89 -14.32 7.27
N ALA A 7 -35.39 -13.11 7.07
CA ALA A 7 -34.31 -12.85 6.13
C ALA A 7 -32.99 -13.52 6.56
N GLN A 8 -32.68 -13.46 7.84
CA GLN A 8 -31.51 -14.16 8.41
C GLN A 8 -31.65 -15.67 8.31
N LYS A 9 -32.84 -16.24 8.60
CA LYS A 9 -33.07 -17.68 8.46
C LYS A 9 -32.83 -18.17 7.04
N VAL A 10 -33.27 -17.41 6.03
CA VAL A 10 -33.06 -17.72 4.61
C VAL A 10 -31.59 -17.57 4.21
N ALA A 11 -30.98 -16.45 4.54
CA ALA A 11 -29.61 -16.13 4.13
C ALA A 11 -28.56 -17.05 4.77
N TRP A 12 -28.77 -17.41 6.04
CA TRP A 12 -27.84 -18.20 6.84
C TRP A 12 -28.13 -19.72 6.82
N ALA A 13 -29.10 -20.13 6.02
CA ALA A 13 -29.44 -21.55 5.88
C ALA A 13 -28.21 -22.35 5.40
N GLY A 14 -27.95 -23.47 6.09
CA GLY A 14 -26.83 -24.35 5.80
C GLY A 14 -25.48 -23.92 6.37
N PHE A 15 -25.39 -22.78 7.02
CA PHE A 15 -24.18 -22.37 7.74
C PHE A 15 -24.17 -22.90 9.18
N VAL A 16 -22.99 -23.21 9.69
CA VAL A 16 -22.78 -23.60 11.07
C VAL A 16 -22.93 -22.39 11.98
N ALA A 17 -23.81 -22.52 12.97
CA ALA A 17 -24.08 -21.45 13.95
C ALA A 17 -22.86 -21.12 14.81
N GLY A 18 -22.81 -19.89 15.29
CA GLY A 18 -21.72 -19.41 16.12
C GLY A 18 -21.97 -18.04 16.74
N ASP A 19 -20.94 -17.50 17.39
CA ASP A 19 -20.95 -16.15 17.96
C ASP A 19 -21.28 -15.09 16.89
N TRP A 20 -20.89 -15.34 15.64
CA TRP A 20 -21.18 -14.46 14.51
C TRP A 20 -22.67 -14.20 14.25
N GLN A 21 -23.57 -15.04 14.76
CA GLN A 21 -25.02 -14.82 14.62
C GLN A 21 -25.56 -13.80 15.64
N GLU A 22 -24.88 -13.63 16.76
CA GLU A 22 -25.28 -12.73 17.84
C GLU A 22 -24.49 -11.43 17.84
N ASN A 23 -23.21 -11.51 17.46
CA ASN A 23 -22.26 -10.39 17.43
C ASN A 23 -21.66 -10.23 16.03
N VAL A 24 -21.18 -9.02 15.72
CA VAL A 24 -20.40 -8.79 14.49
C VAL A 24 -19.05 -9.51 14.61
N ASN A 25 -18.96 -10.71 14.10
CA ASN A 25 -17.78 -11.57 14.19
C ASN A 25 -17.58 -12.40 12.91
N VAL A 26 -17.07 -11.76 11.86
CA VAL A 26 -16.81 -12.40 10.55
C VAL A 26 -15.77 -13.52 10.68
N ARG A 27 -14.76 -13.36 11.56
CA ARG A 27 -13.76 -14.39 11.78
C ARG A 27 -14.39 -15.71 12.30
N ASP A 28 -15.30 -15.65 13.28
CA ASP A 28 -16.00 -16.84 13.78
C ASP A 28 -16.83 -17.51 12.68
N PHE A 29 -17.49 -16.72 11.83
CA PHE A 29 -18.20 -17.24 10.64
C PHE A 29 -17.27 -18.01 9.72
N ILE A 30 -16.12 -17.42 9.36
CA ILE A 30 -15.13 -18.05 8.47
C ILE A 30 -14.64 -19.35 9.10
N GLN A 31 -14.16 -19.30 10.33
CA GLN A 31 -13.57 -20.46 11.02
C GLN A 31 -14.51 -21.66 11.12
N LYS A 32 -15.80 -21.42 11.20
CA LYS A 32 -16.82 -22.49 11.31
C LYS A 32 -17.31 -23.01 9.97
N ASN A 33 -17.17 -22.24 8.89
CA ASN A 33 -17.87 -22.55 7.66
C ASN A 33 -16.96 -22.80 6.44
N TYR A 34 -15.68 -22.39 6.48
CA TYR A 34 -14.81 -22.60 5.33
C TYR A 34 -14.30 -24.04 5.24
N THR A 35 -13.94 -24.45 4.04
CA THR A 35 -13.33 -25.74 3.74
C THR A 35 -11.93 -25.51 3.16
N PRO A 36 -10.86 -25.91 3.84
CA PRO A 36 -9.51 -25.87 3.29
C PRO A 36 -9.42 -26.67 1.98
N TYR A 37 -8.60 -26.21 1.05
CA TYR A 37 -8.37 -26.88 -0.22
C TYR A 37 -6.88 -27.16 -0.43
N GLU A 38 -6.56 -28.42 -0.63
CA GLU A 38 -5.19 -28.90 -0.85
C GLU A 38 -5.00 -29.54 -2.24
N GLY A 39 -6.05 -29.50 -3.08
CA GLY A 39 -6.02 -30.00 -4.45
C GLY A 39 -5.25 -29.10 -5.42
N ASP A 40 -5.32 -29.44 -6.67
CA ASP A 40 -4.66 -28.71 -7.77
C ASP A 40 -5.60 -27.68 -8.45
N ASP A 41 -5.11 -27.08 -9.53
CA ASP A 41 -5.80 -26.05 -10.31
C ASP A 41 -6.71 -26.59 -11.44
N SER A 42 -6.96 -27.91 -11.48
CA SER A 42 -7.70 -28.56 -12.58
C SER A 42 -9.19 -28.16 -12.69
N PHE A 43 -9.78 -27.64 -11.59
CA PHE A 43 -11.17 -27.19 -11.57
C PHE A 43 -11.38 -25.79 -12.16
N LEU A 44 -10.29 -25.04 -12.40
CA LEU A 44 -10.37 -23.64 -12.86
C LEU A 44 -10.98 -23.56 -14.27
N ALA A 45 -11.88 -22.59 -14.46
CA ALA A 45 -12.53 -22.33 -15.74
C ALA A 45 -11.89 -21.14 -16.45
N GLY A 46 -11.87 -21.19 -17.79
CA GLY A 46 -11.48 -20.06 -18.62
C GLY A 46 -12.50 -18.91 -18.54
N PRO A 47 -12.20 -17.76 -19.17
CA PRO A 47 -13.08 -16.61 -19.18
C PRO A 47 -14.34 -16.92 -20.00
N THR A 48 -15.47 -16.40 -19.53
CA THR A 48 -16.69 -16.40 -20.34
C THR A 48 -16.58 -15.37 -21.47
N GLU A 49 -17.44 -15.47 -22.47
CA GLU A 49 -17.54 -14.45 -23.52
C GLU A 49 -17.84 -13.06 -22.95
N ALA A 50 -18.69 -13.00 -21.92
CA ALA A 50 -19.00 -11.75 -21.22
C ALA A 50 -17.75 -11.16 -20.54
N THR A 51 -16.98 -11.95 -19.81
CA THR A 51 -15.70 -11.52 -19.21
C THR A 51 -14.76 -10.93 -20.26
N THR A 52 -14.59 -11.64 -21.38
CA THR A 52 -13.68 -11.21 -22.46
C THR A 52 -14.13 -9.88 -23.06
N LYS A 53 -15.39 -9.75 -23.44
CA LYS A 53 -15.94 -8.51 -24.05
C LYS A 53 -15.87 -7.31 -23.11
N LEU A 54 -16.22 -7.50 -21.83
CA LEU A 54 -16.13 -6.44 -20.83
C LEU A 54 -14.68 -5.97 -20.64
N TRP A 55 -13.76 -6.91 -20.53
CA TRP A 55 -12.35 -6.59 -20.34
C TRP A 55 -11.72 -5.91 -21.56
N GLU A 56 -12.05 -6.34 -22.76
CA GLU A 56 -11.63 -5.67 -23.99
C GLU A 56 -12.10 -4.21 -24.02
N THR A 57 -13.35 -3.94 -23.63
CA THR A 57 -13.88 -2.57 -23.54
C THR A 57 -13.08 -1.72 -22.56
N VAL A 58 -12.77 -2.23 -21.38
CA VAL A 58 -11.96 -1.52 -20.37
C VAL A 58 -10.54 -1.31 -20.88
N MET A 59 -9.95 -2.32 -21.52
CA MET A 59 -8.57 -2.26 -22.03
C MET A 59 -8.40 -1.19 -23.12
N GLU A 60 -9.38 -0.95 -23.96
CA GLU A 60 -9.30 0.15 -24.95
C GLU A 60 -9.13 1.52 -24.27
N GLY A 61 -9.89 1.78 -23.21
CA GLY A 61 -9.72 2.99 -22.41
C GLY A 61 -8.34 3.08 -21.74
N ILE A 62 -7.88 1.98 -21.13
CA ILE A 62 -6.57 1.90 -20.48
C ILE A 62 -5.42 2.15 -21.48
N LYS A 63 -5.52 1.62 -22.71
CA LYS A 63 -4.52 1.89 -23.75
C LYS A 63 -4.46 3.39 -24.12
N VAL A 64 -5.60 4.08 -24.11
CA VAL A 64 -5.64 5.54 -24.33
C VAL A 64 -4.92 6.26 -23.18
N GLU A 65 -5.24 5.93 -21.93
CA GLU A 65 -4.56 6.52 -20.76
C GLU A 65 -3.04 6.30 -20.80
N ASN A 66 -2.60 5.08 -21.14
CA ASN A 66 -1.18 4.76 -21.27
C ASN A 66 -0.46 5.57 -22.35
N ARG A 67 -1.13 5.83 -23.49
CA ARG A 67 -0.54 6.63 -24.59
C ARG A 67 -0.52 8.12 -24.30
N THR A 68 -1.55 8.63 -23.65
CA THR A 68 -1.71 10.07 -23.40
C THR A 68 -1.08 10.50 -22.09
N HIS A 69 -0.80 9.58 -21.18
CA HIS A 69 -0.40 9.85 -19.79
C HIS A 69 -1.36 10.82 -19.09
N ALA A 70 -2.65 10.71 -19.42
CA ALA A 70 -3.71 11.58 -18.90
C ALA A 70 -4.97 10.75 -18.57
N PRO A 71 -5.86 11.26 -17.70
CA PRO A 71 -7.17 10.66 -17.49
C PRO A 71 -7.93 10.51 -18.81
N LEU A 72 -8.63 9.39 -19.00
CA LEU A 72 -9.52 9.23 -20.15
C LEU A 72 -10.64 10.29 -20.15
N ASP A 73 -11.25 10.48 -18.99
CA ASP A 73 -12.24 11.53 -18.75
C ASP A 73 -12.38 11.79 -17.24
N PHE A 74 -12.95 12.94 -16.87
CA PHE A 74 -13.33 13.25 -15.49
C PHE A 74 -14.46 14.29 -15.46
N ASP A 75 -15.20 14.31 -14.33
CA ASP A 75 -16.30 15.24 -14.09
C ASP A 75 -15.80 16.38 -13.18
N GLU A 76 -15.68 17.59 -13.74
CA GLU A 76 -15.25 18.80 -13.02
C GLU A 76 -16.37 19.53 -12.28
N HIS A 77 -17.61 19.07 -12.42
CA HIS A 77 -18.82 19.73 -11.89
C HIS A 77 -19.37 19.06 -10.64
N THR A 78 -19.17 17.74 -10.50
CA THR A 78 -19.84 16.97 -9.46
C THR A 78 -18.83 16.46 -8.42
N PRO A 79 -18.82 17.01 -7.17
CA PRO A 79 -18.04 16.44 -6.08
C PRO A 79 -18.47 15.01 -5.78
N SER A 80 -17.51 14.10 -5.69
CA SER A 80 -17.81 12.71 -5.41
C SER A 80 -18.33 12.52 -3.98
N THR A 81 -19.47 11.86 -3.87
CA THR A 81 -20.05 11.35 -2.63
C THR A 81 -20.57 9.93 -2.88
N ILE A 82 -20.98 9.23 -1.84
CA ILE A 82 -21.53 7.87 -1.98
C ILE A 82 -22.70 7.86 -2.96
N THR A 83 -23.55 8.88 -2.95
CA THR A 83 -24.77 8.97 -3.75
C THR A 83 -24.67 9.94 -4.96
N SER A 84 -23.52 10.55 -5.21
CA SER A 84 -23.30 11.35 -6.43
C SER A 84 -23.25 10.46 -7.68
N HIS A 85 -23.44 10.98 -8.83
CA HIS A 85 -23.43 10.29 -10.11
C HIS A 85 -24.54 9.21 -10.27
N ALA A 86 -25.13 9.18 -11.42
CA ALA A 86 -26.05 8.10 -11.82
C ALA A 86 -25.32 6.76 -11.88
N PRO A 87 -26.05 5.64 -11.79
CA PRO A 87 -25.47 4.30 -11.93
C PRO A 87 -24.71 4.13 -13.26
N GLY A 88 -23.41 3.81 -13.16
CA GLY A 88 -22.54 3.55 -14.29
C GLY A 88 -22.31 2.06 -14.53
N TYR A 89 -22.09 1.71 -15.77
CA TYR A 89 -21.86 0.34 -16.23
C TYR A 89 -20.75 0.32 -17.29
N ILE A 90 -20.01 -0.80 -17.37
CA ILE A 90 -19.20 -1.10 -18.55
C ILE A 90 -20.15 -1.53 -19.69
N ASN A 91 -20.96 -2.53 -19.42
CA ASN A 91 -22.08 -2.99 -20.24
C ASN A 91 -23.12 -3.67 -19.34
N LYS A 92 -24.28 -3.01 -19.17
CA LYS A 92 -25.30 -3.43 -18.21
C LYS A 92 -25.80 -4.86 -18.43
N ASP A 93 -25.87 -5.32 -19.68
CA ASP A 93 -26.42 -6.64 -20.02
C ASP A 93 -25.41 -7.78 -19.77
N LEU A 94 -24.12 -7.48 -19.75
CA LEU A 94 -23.08 -8.47 -19.59
C LEU A 94 -22.53 -8.56 -18.16
N GLU A 95 -22.63 -7.50 -17.39
CA GLU A 95 -22.05 -7.44 -16.05
C GLU A 95 -22.79 -8.31 -15.04
N LYS A 96 -22.07 -9.18 -14.33
CA LYS A 96 -22.60 -9.92 -13.16
C LYS A 96 -22.45 -9.12 -11.87
N ILE A 97 -21.38 -8.37 -11.73
CA ILE A 97 -21.09 -7.45 -10.61
C ILE A 97 -21.13 -6.04 -11.18
N VAL A 98 -22.03 -5.20 -10.68
CA VAL A 98 -22.28 -3.85 -11.19
C VAL A 98 -21.75 -2.78 -10.24
N GLY A 99 -21.57 -1.58 -10.78
CA GLY A 99 -21.18 -0.38 -10.03
C GLY A 99 -19.87 0.23 -10.52
N LEU A 100 -19.88 1.54 -10.70
CA LEU A 100 -18.71 2.36 -11.05
C LEU A 100 -18.63 3.57 -10.12
N GLN A 101 -17.44 4.18 -10.04
CA GLN A 101 -17.22 5.42 -9.26
C GLN A 101 -18.02 6.60 -9.82
N THR A 102 -18.23 6.61 -11.13
CA THR A 102 -19.01 7.61 -11.87
C THR A 102 -20.02 6.92 -12.79
N ASP A 103 -20.59 7.66 -13.68
CA ASP A 103 -21.55 7.18 -14.70
C ASP A 103 -20.91 6.45 -15.89
N ALA A 104 -19.56 6.46 -15.99
CA ALA A 104 -18.84 5.84 -17.10
C ALA A 104 -17.54 5.14 -16.65
N PRO A 105 -17.09 4.09 -17.39
CA PRO A 105 -15.84 3.39 -17.11
C PRO A 105 -14.62 4.33 -17.19
N LEU A 106 -13.72 4.19 -16.22
CA LEU A 106 -12.47 4.95 -16.13
C LEU A 106 -12.62 6.49 -16.03
N LYS A 107 -13.84 7.01 -16.06
CA LYS A 107 -14.10 8.43 -15.81
C LYS A 107 -13.90 8.73 -14.33
N ARG A 108 -13.06 9.71 -14.03
CA ARG A 108 -12.72 10.09 -12.66
C ARG A 108 -13.72 11.09 -12.09
N ALA A 109 -13.94 11.02 -10.79
CA ALA A 109 -14.66 12.02 -10.03
C ALA A 109 -13.69 13.00 -9.37
N ILE A 110 -14.11 14.26 -9.17
CA ILE A 110 -13.39 15.20 -8.34
C ILE A 110 -13.71 14.96 -6.86
N MET A 111 -12.70 15.11 -5.99
CA MET A 111 -12.80 14.81 -4.55
C MET A 111 -12.25 15.96 -3.71
N PRO A 112 -12.95 17.09 -3.63
CA PRO A 112 -12.45 18.28 -2.95
C PRO A 112 -12.48 18.18 -1.42
N PHE A 113 -13.14 17.17 -0.84
CA PHE A 113 -13.25 16.99 0.60
C PHE A 113 -11.88 16.84 1.30
N GLY A 114 -10.96 16.14 0.66
CA GLY A 114 -9.60 15.96 1.15
C GLY A 114 -8.63 17.02 0.67
N GLY A 115 -8.75 17.45 -0.59
CA GLY A 115 -7.74 18.31 -1.20
C GLY A 115 -8.22 19.15 -2.37
N ILE A 116 -8.84 20.29 -2.11
CA ILE A 116 -9.28 21.21 -3.18
C ILE A 116 -8.13 21.64 -4.09
N LYS A 117 -6.91 21.81 -3.57
CA LYS A 117 -5.73 22.17 -4.37
C LYS A 117 -5.34 21.09 -5.37
N MET A 118 -5.49 19.80 -5.00
CA MET A 118 -5.27 18.69 -5.92
C MET A 118 -6.27 18.74 -7.08
N VAL A 119 -7.55 18.94 -6.78
CA VAL A 119 -8.63 19.03 -7.77
C VAL A 119 -8.41 20.21 -8.72
N GLU A 120 -8.17 21.39 -8.16
CA GLU A 120 -7.92 22.61 -8.94
C GLU A 120 -6.67 22.49 -9.82
N GLY A 121 -5.60 21.94 -9.26
CA GLY A 121 -4.35 21.68 -9.98
C GLY A 121 -4.54 20.68 -11.12
N SER A 122 -5.27 19.59 -10.88
CA SER A 122 -5.58 18.60 -11.91
C SER A 122 -6.44 19.17 -13.03
N CYS A 123 -7.52 19.89 -12.73
CA CYS A 123 -8.35 20.56 -13.73
C CYS A 123 -7.53 21.46 -14.63
N LYS A 124 -6.71 22.34 -14.03
CA LYS A 124 -5.84 23.26 -14.76
C LYS A 124 -4.84 22.54 -15.69
N ILE A 125 -4.18 21.50 -15.22
CA ILE A 125 -3.19 20.75 -16.00
C ILE A 125 -3.84 20.05 -17.20
N TYR A 126 -5.03 19.49 -17.00
CA TYR A 126 -5.76 18.79 -18.06
C TYR A 126 -6.67 19.69 -18.90
N GLY A 127 -6.50 21.02 -18.81
CA GLY A 127 -7.19 22.01 -19.64
C GLY A 127 -8.68 22.17 -19.36
N ARG A 128 -9.12 21.87 -18.14
CA ARG A 128 -10.49 22.08 -17.66
C ARG A 128 -10.53 23.11 -16.53
N GLU A 129 -11.65 23.72 -16.30
CA GLU A 129 -11.90 24.61 -15.17
C GLU A 129 -12.79 23.92 -14.15
N LEU A 130 -12.36 23.95 -12.88
CA LEU A 130 -13.20 23.52 -11.78
C LEU A 130 -14.46 24.40 -11.71
N ASP A 131 -15.62 23.77 -11.58
CA ASP A 131 -16.89 24.47 -11.42
C ASP A 131 -16.80 25.57 -10.35
N PRO A 132 -17.11 26.84 -10.67
CA PRO A 132 -16.97 27.96 -9.74
C PRO A 132 -17.79 27.82 -8.46
N GLU A 133 -18.98 27.20 -8.51
CA GLU A 133 -19.81 26.96 -7.33
C GLU A 133 -19.19 25.90 -6.43
N VAL A 134 -18.64 24.81 -7.01
CA VAL A 134 -17.90 23.80 -6.26
C VAL A 134 -16.68 24.44 -5.59
N LYS A 135 -15.90 25.22 -6.35
CA LYS A 135 -14.76 25.95 -5.79
C LYS A 135 -15.15 26.83 -4.62
N LYS A 136 -16.21 27.63 -4.77
CA LYS A 136 -16.72 28.53 -3.74
C LYS A 136 -17.12 27.79 -2.47
N ILE A 137 -17.85 26.65 -2.60
CA ILE A 137 -18.25 25.85 -1.44
C ILE A 137 -17.02 25.42 -0.64
N PHE A 138 -15.97 24.94 -1.30
CA PHE A 138 -14.79 24.38 -0.63
C PHE A 138 -13.68 25.40 -0.32
N THR A 139 -13.83 26.66 -0.65
CA THR A 139 -12.89 27.73 -0.29
C THR A 139 -13.48 28.77 0.63
N GLU A 140 -14.78 29.04 0.57
CA GLU A 140 -15.45 30.08 1.37
C GLU A 140 -16.30 29.50 2.51
N TYR A 141 -17.11 28.47 2.23
CA TYR A 141 -18.07 27.93 3.20
C TYR A 141 -17.58 26.69 3.94
N ARG A 142 -16.58 25.99 3.39
CA ARG A 142 -16.04 24.75 3.95
C ARG A 142 -14.52 24.74 3.79
N LYS A 143 -13.83 24.28 4.80
CA LYS A 143 -12.37 24.06 4.77
C LYS A 143 -12.05 22.63 4.38
N THR A 144 -11.00 22.42 3.60
CA THR A 144 -10.47 21.08 3.30
C THR A 144 -9.34 20.72 4.25
N HIS A 145 -9.03 19.41 4.38
CA HIS A 145 -7.97 18.98 5.27
C HIS A 145 -6.62 19.57 4.88
N ASN A 146 -6.29 19.63 3.58
CA ASN A 146 -4.99 20.14 3.17
C ASN A 146 -4.83 21.64 3.44
N GLN A 147 -5.89 22.41 3.33
CA GLN A 147 -5.86 23.81 3.74
C GLN A 147 -5.58 23.93 5.25
N GLY A 148 -6.29 23.12 6.07
CA GLY A 148 -6.05 23.06 7.51
C GLY A 148 -4.61 22.68 7.87
N VAL A 149 -4.04 21.69 7.17
CA VAL A 149 -2.65 21.26 7.38
C VAL A 149 -1.68 22.40 7.11
N PHE A 150 -1.81 23.09 5.96
CA PHE A 150 -0.91 24.20 5.59
C PHE A 150 -1.07 25.42 6.47
N ASP A 151 -2.23 25.64 7.08
CA ASP A 151 -2.42 26.71 8.06
C ASP A 151 -1.64 26.46 9.38
N VAL A 152 -1.31 25.21 9.68
CA VAL A 152 -0.68 24.81 10.96
C VAL A 152 0.78 24.38 10.81
N TYR A 153 1.21 24.03 9.61
CA TYR A 153 2.60 23.64 9.39
C TYR A 153 3.59 24.69 9.87
N THR A 154 4.61 24.22 10.61
CA THR A 154 5.71 25.09 11.04
C THR A 154 6.67 25.39 9.87
N PRO A 155 7.44 26.50 9.94
CA PRO A 155 8.49 26.75 8.97
C PRO A 155 9.51 25.62 8.83
N ASP A 156 9.79 24.90 9.91
CA ASP A 156 10.72 23.76 9.91
C ASP A 156 10.14 22.58 9.11
N ILE A 157 8.86 22.23 9.31
CA ILE A 157 8.19 21.19 8.52
C ILE A 157 8.18 21.55 7.04
N LEU A 158 7.90 22.82 6.71
CA LEU A 158 7.92 23.30 5.32
C LEU A 158 9.32 23.19 4.69
N ARG A 159 10.39 23.49 5.45
CA ARG A 159 11.77 23.28 5.00
C ARG A 159 12.08 21.79 4.79
N CYS A 160 11.68 20.92 5.71
CA CYS A 160 11.84 19.46 5.56
C CYS A 160 11.12 18.94 4.31
N ARG A 161 9.91 19.42 4.05
CA ARG A 161 9.12 19.07 2.86
C ARG A 161 9.79 19.55 1.57
N LYS A 162 10.26 20.80 1.54
CA LYS A 162 10.94 21.41 0.38
C LYS A 162 12.23 20.70 0.02
N SER A 163 13.06 20.40 1.02
CA SER A 163 14.35 19.73 0.82
C SER A 163 14.21 18.24 0.44
N GLY A 164 13.07 17.62 0.77
CA GLY A 164 12.84 16.20 0.56
C GLY A 164 13.45 15.29 1.61
N VAL A 165 13.85 15.82 2.77
CA VAL A 165 14.18 14.98 3.93
C VAL A 165 12.94 14.31 4.51
N LEU A 166 11.75 14.93 4.35
CA LEU A 166 10.44 14.31 4.48
C LEU A 166 9.72 14.36 3.12
N THR A 167 9.26 13.21 2.63
CA THR A 167 8.61 13.09 1.30
C THR A 167 7.38 12.18 1.38
N GLY A 168 6.33 12.53 0.59
CA GLY A 168 5.10 11.73 0.50
C GLY A 168 4.13 11.95 1.67
N LEU A 169 4.21 13.08 2.35
CA LEU A 169 3.24 13.46 3.39
C LEU A 169 1.81 13.49 2.82
N PRO A 170 0.82 12.84 3.46
CA PRO A 170 -0.57 12.81 2.98
C PRO A 170 -1.29 14.13 3.30
N ASP A 171 -0.72 15.24 2.87
CA ASP A 171 -1.19 16.60 3.13
C ASP A 171 -2.04 17.18 2.00
N ALA A 172 -2.15 16.50 0.86
CA ALA A 172 -2.92 16.97 -0.29
C ALA A 172 -3.83 15.89 -0.92
N TYR A 173 -3.97 14.73 -0.28
CA TYR A 173 -4.83 13.62 -0.72
C TYR A 173 -5.39 12.87 0.50
N GLY A 174 -6.27 11.89 0.29
CA GLY A 174 -6.90 11.13 1.36
C GLY A 174 -5.92 10.29 2.18
N ARG A 175 -6.27 9.99 3.41
CA ARG A 175 -5.39 9.31 4.38
C ARG A 175 -4.95 7.92 3.93
N GLY A 176 -5.87 7.09 3.41
CA GLY A 176 -5.60 5.70 3.04
C GLY A 176 -5.26 4.79 4.24
N ARG A 177 -4.88 3.55 3.93
CA ARG A 177 -4.50 2.51 4.90
C ARG A 177 -5.55 2.24 5.97
N ILE A 178 -6.80 2.17 5.52
CA ILE A 178 -7.96 1.72 6.26
C ILE A 178 -8.59 0.61 5.43
N ILE A 179 -8.69 -0.60 5.99
CA ILE A 179 -9.38 -1.72 5.36
C ILE A 179 -10.74 -1.86 6.01
N GLY A 180 -11.80 -1.41 5.34
CA GLY A 180 -13.17 -1.68 5.79
C GLY A 180 -13.46 -3.18 5.74
N ASP A 181 -14.11 -3.72 6.77
CA ASP A 181 -14.56 -5.11 6.71
C ASP A 181 -15.85 -5.21 5.86
N TYR A 182 -15.67 -5.17 4.53
CA TYR A 182 -16.76 -5.20 3.56
C TYR A 182 -17.60 -6.49 3.65
N ARG A 183 -17.04 -7.56 4.19
CA ARG A 183 -17.71 -8.85 4.43
C ARG A 183 -18.90 -8.70 5.38
N ARG A 184 -18.84 -7.72 6.30
CA ARG A 184 -19.94 -7.42 7.24
C ARG A 184 -21.23 -7.09 6.49
N VAL A 185 -21.16 -6.37 5.38
CA VAL A 185 -22.36 -6.00 4.59
C VAL A 185 -22.98 -7.24 3.96
N ALA A 186 -22.17 -8.15 3.44
CA ALA A 186 -22.66 -9.41 2.89
C ALA A 186 -23.25 -10.34 3.95
N LEU A 187 -22.60 -10.46 5.10
CA LEU A 187 -23.00 -11.40 6.15
C LEU A 187 -24.24 -10.93 6.94
N TYR A 188 -24.33 -9.63 7.23
CA TYR A 188 -25.34 -9.08 8.14
C TYR A 188 -26.43 -8.23 7.46
N GLY A 189 -26.13 -7.64 6.29
CA GLY A 189 -26.93 -6.58 5.71
C GLY A 189 -26.77 -5.23 6.41
N VAL A 190 -27.11 -4.16 5.71
CA VAL A 190 -26.89 -2.79 6.20
C VAL A 190 -27.80 -2.46 7.37
N ASP A 191 -29.03 -2.97 7.42
CA ASP A 191 -29.95 -2.62 8.52
C ASP A 191 -29.49 -3.17 9.87
N PHE A 192 -28.89 -4.36 9.88
CA PHE A 192 -28.26 -4.91 11.08
C PHE A 192 -27.09 -4.03 11.54
N LEU A 193 -26.23 -3.62 10.62
CA LEU A 193 -25.08 -2.78 10.94
C LEU A 193 -25.49 -1.37 11.40
N MET A 194 -26.53 -0.79 10.82
CA MET A 194 -27.10 0.48 11.29
C MET A 194 -27.65 0.37 12.71
N LYS A 195 -28.35 -0.72 13.02
CA LYS A 195 -28.86 -1.01 14.36
C LYS A 195 -27.71 -1.15 15.37
N ASP A 196 -26.64 -1.86 14.99
CA ASP A 196 -25.44 -2.02 15.83
C ASP A 196 -24.77 -0.66 16.09
N LYS A 197 -24.58 0.18 15.05
CA LYS A 197 -24.03 1.53 15.22
C LYS A 197 -24.92 2.43 16.10
N TYR A 198 -26.22 2.32 15.96
CA TYR A 198 -27.13 3.06 16.85
C TYR A 198 -27.03 2.60 18.30
N ALA A 199 -26.86 1.30 18.56
CA ALA A 199 -26.61 0.78 19.90
C ALA A 199 -25.28 1.29 20.47
N GLN A 200 -24.21 1.33 19.66
CA GLN A 200 -22.93 1.92 20.04
C GLN A 200 -23.06 3.42 20.37
N PHE A 201 -23.81 4.17 19.57
CA PHE A 201 -24.09 5.58 19.80
C PHE A 201 -24.82 5.81 21.13
N THR A 202 -25.87 5.04 21.41
CA THR A 202 -26.66 5.17 22.65
C THR A 202 -25.88 4.73 23.88
N SER A 203 -24.98 3.77 23.79
CA SER A 203 -24.14 3.32 24.91
C SER A 203 -23.23 4.43 25.47
N LEU A 204 -22.91 5.44 24.68
CA LEU A 204 -22.09 6.58 25.09
C LEU A 204 -22.90 7.74 25.73
N GLN A 205 -24.22 7.61 25.86
CA GLN A 205 -25.05 8.71 26.36
C GLN A 205 -24.70 9.06 27.80
N LYS A 206 -24.57 8.07 28.66
CA LYS A 206 -24.22 8.27 30.05
C LYS A 206 -22.84 8.93 30.21
N ASP A 207 -21.84 8.44 29.49
CA ASP A 207 -20.50 9.02 29.57
C ASP A 207 -20.47 10.48 29.10
N LEU A 208 -21.30 10.83 28.12
CA LEU A 208 -21.46 12.21 27.68
C LEU A 208 -22.12 13.09 28.74
N GLU A 209 -23.23 12.63 29.36
CA GLU A 209 -23.96 13.35 30.37
C GLU A 209 -23.14 13.52 31.66
N ASP A 210 -22.36 12.51 32.02
CA ASP A 210 -21.47 12.54 33.19
C ASP A 210 -20.13 13.26 32.89
N GLY A 211 -19.91 13.74 31.69
CA GLY A 211 -18.69 14.45 31.28
C GLY A 211 -17.41 13.57 31.24
N VAL A 212 -17.56 12.26 31.13
CA VAL A 212 -16.44 11.32 31.10
C VAL A 212 -15.68 11.49 29.76
N ASN A 213 -14.38 11.81 29.85
CA ASN A 213 -13.51 12.05 28.66
C ASN A 213 -14.22 12.93 27.60
N LEU A 214 -14.79 14.03 28.03
CA LEU A 214 -15.81 14.81 27.33
C LEU A 214 -15.50 15.02 25.83
N GLU A 215 -14.32 15.52 25.50
CA GLU A 215 -13.93 15.77 24.09
C GLU A 215 -13.90 14.47 23.27
N ALA A 216 -13.31 13.41 23.81
CA ALA A 216 -13.21 12.11 23.13
C ALA A 216 -14.59 11.46 22.95
N THR A 217 -15.48 11.59 23.97
CA THR A 217 -16.86 11.07 23.91
C THR A 217 -17.70 11.83 22.90
N ILE A 218 -17.62 13.16 22.86
CA ILE A 218 -18.31 13.98 21.85
C ILE A 218 -17.87 13.59 20.45
N ARG A 219 -16.55 13.50 20.23
CA ARG A 219 -15.99 13.10 18.94
C ARG A 219 -16.43 11.70 18.51
N LEU A 220 -16.35 10.72 19.40
CA LEU A 220 -16.75 9.35 19.08
C LEU A 220 -18.24 9.25 18.73
N ARG A 221 -19.10 9.98 19.43
CA ARG A 221 -20.53 10.02 19.10
C ARG A 221 -20.79 10.66 17.74
N GLU A 222 -20.10 11.75 17.41
CA GLU A 222 -20.17 12.37 16.08
C GLU A 222 -19.71 11.39 14.99
N GLU A 223 -18.56 10.73 15.17
CA GLU A 223 -18.03 9.75 14.25
C GLU A 223 -19.01 8.59 14.00
N ILE A 224 -19.63 8.05 15.07
CA ILE A 224 -20.63 6.97 14.94
C ILE A 224 -21.89 7.48 14.22
N ALA A 225 -22.33 8.71 14.45
CA ALA A 225 -23.45 9.30 13.71
C ALA A 225 -23.16 9.42 12.23
N GLU A 226 -21.93 9.83 11.85
CA GLU A 226 -21.49 9.86 10.45
C GLU A 226 -21.39 8.45 9.84
N GLN A 227 -20.90 7.46 10.60
CA GLN A 227 -20.86 6.05 10.17
C GLN A 227 -22.27 5.53 9.89
N HIS A 228 -23.24 5.79 10.78
CA HIS A 228 -24.63 5.40 10.58
C HIS A 228 -25.22 6.05 9.32
N ARG A 229 -24.95 7.35 9.10
CA ARG A 229 -25.39 8.06 7.86
C ARG A 229 -24.77 7.44 6.62
N ALA A 230 -23.47 7.13 6.64
CA ALA A 230 -22.77 6.51 5.50
C ALA A 230 -23.37 5.14 5.14
N LEU A 231 -23.76 4.32 6.11
CA LEU A 231 -24.48 3.07 5.86
C LEU A 231 -25.83 3.31 5.17
N GLY A 232 -26.59 4.33 5.57
CA GLY A 232 -27.82 4.71 4.89
C GLY A 232 -27.60 5.17 3.44
N GLN A 233 -26.54 5.94 3.19
CA GLN A 233 -26.16 6.34 1.84
C GLN A 233 -25.70 5.15 0.98
N MET A 234 -25.03 4.16 1.57
CA MET A 234 -24.67 2.92 0.90
C MET A 234 -25.90 2.15 0.41
N LYS A 235 -26.97 2.07 1.22
CA LYS A 235 -28.26 1.51 0.79
C LYS A 235 -28.86 2.28 -0.39
N GLN A 236 -28.86 3.62 -0.32
CA GLN A 236 -29.37 4.45 -1.42
C GLN A 236 -28.59 4.23 -2.71
N MET A 237 -27.26 4.13 -2.63
CA MET A 237 -26.43 3.82 -3.77
C MET A 237 -26.75 2.46 -4.36
N ALA A 238 -26.85 1.40 -3.56
CA ALA A 238 -27.19 0.07 -4.03
C ALA A 238 -28.59 0.03 -4.66
N ALA A 239 -29.56 0.73 -4.07
CA ALA A 239 -30.92 0.84 -4.60
C ALA A 239 -30.95 1.52 -5.98
N SER A 240 -30.06 2.47 -6.26
CA SER A 240 -29.95 3.10 -7.59
C SER A 240 -29.53 2.10 -8.67
N TYR A 241 -28.83 1.03 -8.31
CA TYR A 241 -28.49 -0.10 -9.19
C TYR A 241 -29.58 -1.20 -9.20
N GLY A 242 -30.66 -1.03 -8.45
CA GLY A 242 -31.77 -2.01 -8.37
C GLY A 242 -31.53 -3.12 -7.33
N TYR A 243 -30.65 -2.93 -6.38
CA TYR A 243 -30.36 -3.92 -5.32
C TYR A 243 -30.76 -3.41 -3.93
N ASP A 244 -31.29 -4.32 -3.12
CA ASP A 244 -31.58 -4.07 -1.70
C ASP A 244 -30.58 -4.80 -0.81
N ILE A 245 -29.63 -4.06 -0.27
CA ILE A 245 -28.60 -4.57 0.65
C ILE A 245 -28.98 -4.43 2.14
N SER A 246 -30.26 -4.21 2.43
CA SER A 246 -30.76 -4.12 3.82
C SER A 246 -30.54 -5.42 4.59
N ASN A 247 -30.69 -6.55 3.90
CA ASN A 247 -30.62 -7.90 4.45
C ASN A 247 -29.33 -8.62 4.07
N PRO A 248 -28.95 -9.68 4.82
CA PRO A 248 -27.82 -10.52 4.46
C PRO A 248 -27.92 -11.11 3.04
N ALA A 249 -26.78 -11.32 2.40
CA ALA A 249 -26.70 -11.98 1.11
C ALA A 249 -27.18 -13.44 1.16
N THR A 250 -27.97 -13.86 0.18
CA THR A 250 -28.55 -15.20 0.13
C THR A 250 -27.79 -16.19 -0.75
N ASN A 251 -26.89 -15.72 -1.58
CA ASN A 251 -26.10 -16.50 -2.54
C ASN A 251 -24.75 -15.85 -2.83
N ALA A 252 -23.88 -16.55 -3.57
CA ALA A 252 -22.54 -16.09 -3.88
C ALA A 252 -22.51 -14.77 -4.68
N LYS A 253 -23.39 -14.59 -5.66
CA LYS A 253 -23.48 -13.36 -6.44
C LYS A 253 -23.81 -12.16 -5.54
N GLU A 254 -24.80 -12.30 -4.67
CA GLU A 254 -25.18 -11.26 -3.73
C GLU A 254 -24.06 -10.97 -2.73
N ALA A 255 -23.41 -12.01 -2.19
CA ALA A 255 -22.29 -11.81 -1.23
C ALA A 255 -21.18 -10.96 -1.85
N ILE A 256 -20.76 -11.27 -3.07
CA ILE A 256 -19.75 -10.51 -3.81
C ILE A 256 -20.24 -9.09 -4.12
N GLN A 257 -21.49 -8.95 -4.57
CA GLN A 257 -22.06 -7.65 -4.92
C GLN A 257 -22.21 -6.72 -3.71
N TRP A 258 -22.68 -7.26 -2.55
CA TRP A 258 -22.79 -6.50 -1.29
C TRP A 258 -21.43 -5.99 -0.81
N MET A 259 -20.43 -6.85 -0.84
CA MET A 259 -19.04 -6.46 -0.51
C MET A 259 -18.52 -5.39 -1.46
N TYR A 260 -18.78 -5.55 -2.77
CA TYR A 260 -18.34 -4.56 -3.74
C TYR A 260 -19.05 -3.22 -3.59
N PHE A 261 -20.36 -3.19 -3.29
CA PHE A 261 -21.05 -1.94 -2.99
C PHE A 261 -20.48 -1.24 -1.75
N ALA A 262 -20.12 -1.99 -0.72
CA ALA A 262 -19.47 -1.42 0.46
C ALA A 262 -18.11 -0.80 0.10
N TYR A 263 -17.30 -1.48 -0.70
CA TYR A 263 -16.05 -0.96 -1.22
C TYR A 263 -16.27 0.26 -2.14
N LEU A 264 -17.25 0.20 -3.01
CA LEU A 264 -17.61 1.31 -3.91
C LEU A 264 -18.00 2.56 -3.12
N ALA A 265 -18.76 2.42 -2.05
CA ALA A 265 -19.10 3.54 -1.16
C ALA A 265 -17.85 4.18 -0.56
N ALA A 266 -16.88 3.36 -0.15
CA ALA A 266 -15.61 3.84 0.39
C ALA A 266 -14.81 4.64 -0.65
N ILE A 267 -14.62 4.10 -1.86
CA ILE A 267 -13.84 4.77 -2.92
C ILE A 267 -14.53 5.98 -3.54
N LYS A 268 -15.86 6.10 -3.41
CA LYS A 268 -16.61 7.29 -3.80
C LYS A 268 -16.56 8.40 -2.75
N SER A 269 -16.31 8.06 -1.48
CA SER A 269 -16.32 9.02 -0.37
C SER A 269 -14.96 9.55 0.03
N GLN A 270 -13.86 8.93 -0.43
CA GLN A 270 -12.52 9.44 -0.16
C GLN A 270 -11.50 9.02 -1.24
N ASN A 271 -10.41 9.78 -1.35
CA ASN A 271 -9.32 9.55 -2.30
C ASN A 271 -8.03 9.11 -1.61
N GLY A 272 -8.12 8.08 -0.76
CA GLY A 272 -6.99 7.56 -0.01
C GLY A 272 -5.82 7.11 -0.89
N ALA A 273 -4.62 7.18 -0.36
CA ALA A 273 -3.43 6.68 -1.05
C ALA A 273 -3.46 5.14 -1.21
N ALA A 274 -4.23 4.44 -0.36
CA ALA A 274 -4.40 3.00 -0.44
C ALA A 274 -5.86 2.65 -0.12
N MET A 275 -6.53 2.06 -1.09
CA MET A 275 -7.94 1.65 -1.00
C MET A 275 -8.02 0.12 -1.06
N SER A 276 -7.41 -0.54 -0.08
CA SER A 276 -7.29 -2.00 -0.04
C SER A 276 -8.65 -2.68 0.11
N PHE A 277 -8.85 -3.77 -0.63
CA PHE A 277 -10.09 -4.55 -0.58
C PHE A 277 -10.12 -5.49 0.65
N GLY A 278 -8.98 -6.04 1.01
CA GLY A 278 -8.84 -6.72 2.30
C GLY A 278 -8.47 -8.19 2.19
N ARG A 279 -9.25 -9.05 2.81
CA ARG A 279 -9.05 -10.51 2.86
C ARG A 279 -10.38 -11.21 2.66
N THR A 280 -10.76 -11.38 1.42
CA THR A 280 -12.13 -11.79 1.07
C THR A 280 -12.23 -13.19 0.48
N ALA A 281 -11.11 -13.77 0.01
CA ALA A 281 -11.08 -15.02 -0.75
C ALA A 281 -11.78 -16.17 -0.02
N THR A 282 -11.40 -16.43 1.23
CA THR A 282 -11.95 -17.53 2.04
C THR A 282 -13.44 -17.30 2.38
N PHE A 283 -13.82 -16.04 2.63
CA PHE A 283 -15.23 -15.67 2.89
C PHE A 283 -16.11 -15.93 1.66
N ILE A 284 -15.67 -15.49 0.49
CA ILE A 284 -16.41 -15.69 -0.76
C ILE A 284 -16.55 -17.18 -1.09
N ASP A 285 -15.51 -17.97 -0.83
CA ASP A 285 -15.52 -19.40 -1.08
C ASP A 285 -16.64 -20.12 -0.34
N ILE A 286 -16.96 -19.72 0.88
CA ILE A 286 -18.04 -20.31 1.67
C ILE A 286 -19.38 -20.23 0.93
N TYR A 287 -19.67 -19.06 0.34
CA TYR A 287 -20.90 -18.87 -0.44
C TYR A 287 -20.85 -19.61 -1.77
N ILE A 288 -19.73 -19.57 -2.48
CA ILE A 288 -19.56 -20.26 -3.77
C ILE A 288 -19.71 -21.77 -3.57
N GLU A 289 -19.04 -22.35 -2.58
CA GLU A 289 -19.11 -23.80 -2.31
C GLU A 289 -20.53 -24.24 -1.93
N ARG A 290 -21.24 -23.43 -1.15
CA ARG A 290 -22.65 -23.68 -0.84
C ARG A 290 -23.51 -23.71 -2.10
N ASP A 291 -23.33 -22.75 -2.99
CA ASP A 291 -24.13 -22.65 -4.23
C ASP A 291 -23.74 -23.72 -5.27
N LEU A 292 -22.46 -24.09 -5.36
CA LEU A 292 -21.99 -25.23 -6.18
C LEU A 292 -22.58 -26.55 -5.69
N LYS A 293 -22.52 -26.84 -4.39
CA LYS A 293 -23.10 -28.05 -3.78
C LYS A 293 -24.62 -28.13 -3.98
N ALA A 294 -25.29 -27.00 -3.98
CA ALA A 294 -26.72 -26.90 -4.24
C ALA A 294 -27.09 -26.95 -5.75
N GLY A 295 -26.10 -27.02 -6.63
CA GLY A 295 -26.30 -26.99 -8.08
C GLY A 295 -26.86 -25.69 -8.61
N LYS A 296 -26.74 -24.59 -7.89
CA LYS A 296 -27.24 -23.26 -8.27
C LYS A 296 -26.31 -22.54 -9.24
N ILE A 297 -25.04 -22.83 -9.19
CA ILE A 297 -24.00 -22.30 -10.09
C ILE A 297 -23.04 -23.42 -10.51
N THR A 298 -22.36 -23.22 -11.62
CA THR A 298 -21.28 -24.06 -12.13
C THR A 298 -19.91 -23.46 -11.76
N GLU A 299 -18.82 -24.24 -11.93
CA GLU A 299 -17.45 -23.73 -11.75
C GLU A 299 -17.16 -22.55 -12.70
N THR A 300 -17.70 -22.58 -13.92
CA THR A 300 -17.57 -21.47 -14.89
C THR A 300 -18.25 -20.19 -14.39
N GLU A 301 -19.47 -20.31 -13.86
CA GLU A 301 -20.19 -19.16 -13.29
C GLU A 301 -19.54 -18.65 -12.01
N ALA A 302 -18.97 -19.52 -11.18
CA ALA A 302 -18.20 -19.14 -10.02
C ALA A 302 -16.96 -18.32 -10.42
N GLN A 303 -16.21 -18.78 -11.43
CA GLN A 303 -15.06 -18.04 -11.95
C GLN A 303 -15.49 -16.70 -12.58
N GLU A 304 -16.60 -16.64 -13.33
CA GLU A 304 -17.12 -15.41 -13.91
C GLU A 304 -17.44 -14.34 -12.85
N LEU A 305 -18.04 -14.73 -11.73
CA LEU A 305 -18.30 -13.79 -10.62
C LEU A 305 -17.01 -13.19 -10.07
N VAL A 306 -15.98 -14.00 -9.90
CA VAL A 306 -14.67 -13.56 -9.41
C VAL A 306 -13.96 -12.69 -10.45
N ASP A 307 -14.00 -13.06 -11.72
CA ASP A 307 -13.43 -12.26 -12.82
C ASP A 307 -14.06 -10.86 -12.85
N HIS A 308 -15.40 -10.78 -12.75
CA HIS A 308 -16.11 -9.50 -12.77
C HIS A 308 -15.81 -8.64 -11.53
N LEU A 309 -15.67 -9.24 -10.34
CA LEU A 309 -15.22 -8.53 -9.15
C LEU A 309 -13.81 -7.94 -9.36
N VAL A 310 -12.87 -8.77 -9.77
CA VAL A 310 -11.48 -8.34 -9.99
C VAL A 310 -11.38 -7.29 -11.09
N MET A 311 -12.21 -7.40 -12.15
CA MET A 311 -12.31 -6.37 -13.19
C MET A 311 -12.70 -5.01 -12.60
N LYS A 312 -13.66 -4.97 -11.67
CA LYS A 312 -14.06 -3.73 -10.97
C LYS A 312 -12.89 -3.14 -10.18
N LEU A 313 -12.15 -3.97 -9.46
CA LEU A 313 -10.96 -3.51 -8.71
C LEU A 313 -9.86 -2.96 -9.63
N ARG A 314 -9.72 -3.50 -10.85
CA ARG A 314 -8.77 -3.00 -11.87
C ARG A 314 -9.13 -1.62 -12.44
N MET A 315 -10.36 -1.16 -12.25
CA MET A 315 -10.85 0.11 -12.80
C MET A 315 -10.85 1.26 -11.80
N VAL A 316 -10.56 1.03 -10.54
CA VAL A 316 -10.53 2.10 -9.52
C VAL A 316 -9.53 3.17 -9.94
N ARG A 317 -9.99 4.42 -10.01
CA ARG A 317 -9.18 5.59 -10.39
C ARG A 317 -9.56 6.80 -9.57
N PHE A 318 -8.56 7.64 -9.28
CA PHE A 318 -8.77 8.98 -8.74
C PHE A 318 -8.15 10.02 -9.67
N LEU A 319 -8.61 11.26 -9.59
CA LEU A 319 -8.01 12.38 -10.29
C LEU A 319 -6.77 12.82 -9.52
N ARG A 320 -5.61 12.74 -10.17
CA ARG A 320 -4.30 13.11 -9.59
C ARG A 320 -3.55 14.07 -10.50
N THR A 321 -2.55 14.76 -9.93
CA THR A 321 -1.60 15.56 -10.71
C THR A 321 -0.45 14.71 -11.23
N PRO A 322 0.22 15.10 -12.31
CA PRO A 322 1.43 14.42 -12.79
C PRO A 322 2.56 14.32 -11.74
N GLU A 323 2.67 15.32 -10.85
CA GLU A 323 3.65 15.23 -9.75
C GLU A 323 3.34 14.09 -8.78
N TYR A 324 2.05 13.84 -8.52
CA TYR A 324 1.63 12.69 -7.72
C TYR A 324 2.00 11.39 -8.43
N ASP A 325 1.75 11.28 -9.73
CA ASP A 325 2.07 10.10 -10.52
C ASP A 325 3.58 9.85 -10.59
N GLN A 326 4.41 10.89 -10.66
CA GLN A 326 5.87 10.75 -10.55
C GLN A 326 6.31 10.21 -9.20
N LEU A 327 5.68 10.67 -8.12
CA LEU A 327 6.01 10.24 -6.76
C LEU A 327 5.63 8.77 -6.52
N PHE A 328 4.50 8.33 -7.07
CA PHE A 328 3.93 6.99 -6.83
C PHE A 328 3.87 6.09 -8.06
N SER A 329 4.38 6.53 -9.19
CA SER A 329 4.49 5.81 -10.48
C SER A 329 3.17 5.21 -10.99
N GLY A 330 2.49 5.95 -11.85
CA GLY A 330 1.34 5.46 -12.60
C GLY A 330 0.03 5.42 -11.84
N ASP A 331 -0.17 6.27 -10.84
CA ASP A 331 -1.43 6.45 -10.10
C ASP A 331 -1.95 5.15 -9.44
N PRO A 332 -1.14 4.43 -8.64
CA PRO A 332 -1.59 3.22 -7.99
C PRO A 332 -2.66 3.53 -6.94
N MET A 333 -3.68 2.67 -6.89
CA MET A 333 -4.76 2.75 -5.89
C MET A 333 -4.54 1.78 -4.74
N TRP A 334 -3.64 0.81 -4.94
CA TRP A 334 -3.40 -0.27 -3.98
C TRP A 334 -4.72 -0.89 -3.50
N ALA A 335 -5.56 -1.28 -4.46
CA ALA A 335 -6.73 -2.12 -4.22
C ALA A 335 -6.26 -3.52 -3.84
N THR A 336 -5.53 -3.61 -2.73
CA THR A 336 -4.84 -4.84 -2.30
C THR A 336 -5.85 -5.88 -1.84
N GLU A 337 -5.70 -7.09 -2.33
CA GLU A 337 -6.41 -8.28 -1.85
C GLU A 337 -5.39 -9.27 -1.29
N THR A 338 -5.57 -9.62 -0.02
CA THR A 338 -4.73 -10.55 0.72
C THR A 338 -5.36 -11.93 0.71
N ILE A 339 -4.60 -12.94 0.34
CA ILE A 339 -5.07 -14.32 0.17
C ILE A 339 -4.17 -15.33 0.89
N ALA A 340 -4.67 -16.52 1.09
CA ALA A 340 -3.97 -17.65 1.71
C ALA A 340 -3.61 -17.44 3.18
N GLY A 341 -2.47 -17.98 3.62
CA GLY A 341 -2.04 -18.00 5.02
C GLY A 341 -2.58 -19.18 5.80
N MET A 342 -2.25 -19.19 7.08
CA MET A 342 -2.65 -20.26 8.02
C MET A 342 -3.59 -19.71 9.10
N GLY A 343 -4.51 -20.52 9.56
CA GLY A 343 -5.31 -20.27 10.75
C GLY A 343 -4.49 -20.48 12.04
N LEU A 344 -4.93 -19.84 13.13
CA LEU A 344 -4.36 -20.12 14.46
C LEU A 344 -4.58 -21.58 14.93
N ASP A 345 -5.54 -22.25 14.35
CA ASP A 345 -5.85 -23.66 14.58
C ASP A 345 -5.01 -24.64 13.75
N GLY A 346 -4.08 -24.13 12.95
CA GLY A 346 -3.18 -24.91 12.10
C GLY A 346 -3.76 -25.35 10.76
N ARG A 347 -5.04 -25.01 10.46
CA ARG A 347 -5.61 -25.26 9.13
C ARG A 347 -5.14 -24.18 8.15
N THR A 348 -4.90 -24.57 6.89
CA THR A 348 -4.67 -23.59 5.85
C THR A 348 -5.94 -22.78 5.54
N LEU A 349 -5.78 -21.48 5.27
CA LEU A 349 -6.85 -20.60 4.78
C LEU A 349 -6.93 -20.57 3.24
N VAL A 350 -6.14 -21.41 2.56
CA VAL A 350 -6.27 -21.63 1.12
C VAL A 350 -7.58 -22.36 0.82
N THR A 351 -8.35 -21.80 -0.10
CA THR A 351 -9.61 -22.38 -0.61
C THR A 351 -9.57 -22.43 -2.12
N LYS A 352 -10.55 -23.02 -2.77
CA LYS A 352 -10.67 -22.97 -4.24
C LYS A 352 -10.74 -21.53 -4.75
N ASN A 353 -11.37 -20.63 -4.00
CA ASN A 353 -11.47 -19.23 -4.41
C ASN A 353 -10.14 -18.49 -4.36
N THR A 354 -9.19 -18.94 -3.55
CA THR A 354 -7.81 -18.44 -3.59
C THR A 354 -7.18 -18.67 -4.98
N PHE A 355 -7.37 -19.84 -5.54
CA PHE A 355 -6.94 -20.17 -6.90
C PHE A 355 -7.71 -19.35 -7.95
N ARG A 356 -9.05 -19.18 -7.82
CA ARG A 356 -9.87 -18.41 -8.77
C ARG A 356 -9.42 -16.96 -8.86
N ILE A 357 -9.07 -16.33 -7.74
CA ILE A 357 -8.57 -14.95 -7.72
C ILE A 357 -7.25 -14.86 -8.49
N LEU A 358 -6.29 -15.75 -8.24
CA LEU A 358 -5.03 -15.80 -8.99
C LEU A 358 -5.26 -16.09 -10.47
N HIS A 359 -6.24 -16.93 -10.80
CA HIS A 359 -6.57 -17.30 -12.19
C HIS A 359 -7.11 -16.15 -13.02
N THR A 360 -7.61 -15.09 -12.39
CA THR A 360 -8.01 -13.86 -13.10
C THR A 360 -6.88 -13.22 -13.88
N LEU A 361 -5.63 -13.47 -13.49
CA LEU A 361 -4.43 -13.04 -14.23
C LEU A 361 -4.27 -13.75 -15.57
N TYR A 362 -4.85 -14.93 -15.73
CA TYR A 362 -4.92 -15.65 -17.01
C TYR A 362 -6.15 -15.27 -17.80
N ASN A 363 -7.32 -15.21 -17.17
CA ASN A 363 -8.59 -14.91 -17.84
C ASN A 363 -8.65 -13.50 -18.44
N MET A 364 -8.00 -12.52 -17.79
CA MET A 364 -8.01 -11.12 -18.21
C MET A 364 -6.61 -10.56 -18.49
N GLY A 365 -5.58 -11.40 -18.45
CA GLY A 365 -4.18 -11.00 -18.59
C GLY A 365 -3.62 -10.32 -17.33
N THR A 366 -2.32 -10.04 -17.37
CA THR A 366 -1.58 -9.46 -16.25
C THR A 366 -2.07 -8.06 -15.90
N SER A 367 -2.05 -7.71 -14.61
CA SER A 367 -2.44 -6.39 -14.13
C SER A 367 -1.74 -6.06 -12.82
N PRO A 368 -1.37 -4.80 -12.59
CA PRO A 368 -0.82 -4.36 -11.31
C PRO A 368 -1.87 -4.33 -10.19
N GLU A 369 -3.14 -4.18 -10.53
CA GLU A 369 -4.27 -4.07 -9.61
C GLU A 369 -5.28 -5.21 -9.85
N PRO A 370 -5.94 -5.72 -8.81
CA PRO A 370 -5.59 -5.50 -7.41
C PRO A 370 -4.16 -5.98 -7.11
N ASN A 371 -3.50 -5.36 -6.12
CA ASN A 371 -2.20 -5.83 -5.66
C ASN A 371 -2.40 -7.14 -4.89
N LEU A 372 -2.29 -8.28 -5.58
CA LEU A 372 -2.52 -9.61 -5.01
C LEU A 372 -1.36 -9.98 -4.09
N THR A 373 -1.69 -10.16 -2.81
CA THR A 373 -0.72 -10.45 -1.75
C THR A 373 -0.97 -11.81 -1.16
N ILE A 374 0.00 -12.69 -1.27
CA ILE A 374 -0.05 -14.06 -0.76
C ILE A 374 0.61 -14.08 0.62
N LEU A 375 -0.14 -14.46 1.65
CA LEU A 375 0.43 -14.76 2.96
C LEU A 375 1.10 -16.13 2.88
N TRP A 376 2.43 -16.10 2.89
CA TRP A 376 3.24 -17.31 2.73
C TRP A 376 3.57 -17.94 4.06
N SER A 377 3.41 -19.26 4.13
CA SER A 377 3.85 -20.11 5.23
C SER A 377 4.50 -21.38 4.68
N GLU A 378 5.48 -21.90 5.38
CA GLU A 378 6.06 -23.21 5.04
C GLU A 378 5.01 -24.35 5.09
N GLN A 379 3.93 -24.15 5.84
CA GLN A 379 2.84 -25.13 6.01
C GLN A 379 1.75 -25.03 4.93
N LEU A 380 1.87 -24.13 3.97
CA LEU A 380 0.91 -24.05 2.85
C LEU A 380 0.91 -25.35 2.02
N PRO A 381 -0.24 -25.75 1.45
CA PRO A 381 -0.31 -26.93 0.58
C PRO A 381 0.68 -26.84 -0.59
N GLU A 382 1.41 -27.91 -0.86
CA GLU A 382 2.46 -27.94 -1.89
C GLU A 382 1.92 -27.60 -3.29
N ASN A 383 0.72 -28.08 -3.65
CA ASN A 383 0.06 -27.74 -4.90
C ASN A 383 -0.18 -26.22 -5.03
N PHE A 384 -0.56 -25.57 -3.94
CA PHE A 384 -0.75 -24.13 -3.92
C PHE A 384 0.57 -23.36 -4.05
N LYS A 385 1.61 -23.77 -3.32
CA LYS A 385 2.96 -23.19 -3.45
C LYS A 385 3.46 -23.22 -4.90
N ARG A 386 3.31 -24.37 -5.57
CA ARG A 386 3.69 -24.53 -6.98
C ARG A 386 2.85 -23.68 -7.92
N PHE A 387 1.55 -23.56 -7.64
CA PHE A 387 0.66 -22.68 -8.41
C PHE A 387 1.06 -21.21 -8.24
N CYS A 388 1.37 -20.75 -7.04
CA CYS A 388 1.87 -19.40 -6.79
C CYS A 388 3.19 -19.13 -7.55
N ALA A 389 4.12 -20.06 -7.51
CA ALA A 389 5.38 -19.97 -8.27
C ALA A 389 5.11 -19.87 -9.77
N LYS A 390 4.19 -20.69 -10.31
CA LYS A 390 3.74 -20.61 -11.70
C LYS A 390 3.21 -19.22 -12.04
N VAL A 391 2.31 -18.69 -11.22
CA VAL A 391 1.71 -17.36 -11.43
C VAL A 391 2.79 -16.27 -11.43
N SER A 392 3.76 -16.33 -10.52
CA SER A 392 4.87 -15.36 -10.49
C SER A 392 5.75 -15.45 -11.74
N ILE A 393 6.08 -16.67 -12.19
CA ILE A 393 6.89 -16.90 -13.40
C ILE A 393 6.18 -16.37 -14.64
N ASP A 394 4.86 -16.62 -14.75
CA ASP A 394 4.09 -16.27 -15.94
C ASP A 394 3.71 -14.78 -15.98
N THR A 395 3.56 -14.10 -14.80
CA THR A 395 2.87 -12.82 -14.76
C THR A 395 3.60 -11.69 -14.05
N SER A 396 4.53 -11.98 -13.14
CA SER A 396 5.16 -11.00 -12.23
C SER A 396 4.14 -10.07 -11.50
N SER A 397 2.91 -10.56 -11.25
CA SER A 397 1.79 -9.73 -10.77
C SER A 397 1.47 -9.91 -9.29
N VAL A 398 2.15 -10.79 -8.56
CA VAL A 398 1.86 -11.10 -7.16
C VAL A 398 3.04 -10.80 -6.25
N GLN A 399 2.75 -10.58 -4.96
CA GLN A 399 3.76 -10.43 -3.91
C GLN A 399 3.49 -11.40 -2.76
N TYR A 400 4.48 -11.56 -1.91
CA TYR A 400 4.47 -12.50 -0.80
C TYR A 400 4.81 -11.81 0.50
N GLU A 401 4.13 -12.24 1.58
CA GLU A 401 4.33 -11.74 2.94
C GLU A 401 4.47 -12.93 3.89
N ASN A 402 5.36 -12.82 4.85
CA ASN A 402 5.67 -13.89 5.80
C ASN A 402 4.57 -14.05 6.85
N ASP A 403 3.66 -15.00 6.63
CA ASP A 403 2.56 -15.27 7.56
C ASP A 403 3.06 -15.86 8.90
N ASP A 404 4.10 -16.68 8.85
CA ASP A 404 4.65 -17.33 10.05
C ASP A 404 5.34 -16.32 11.00
N LEU A 405 5.82 -15.20 10.46
CA LEU A 405 6.35 -14.07 11.23
C LEU A 405 5.22 -13.16 11.77
N MET A 406 4.23 -12.82 10.93
CA MET A 406 3.22 -11.81 11.26
C MET A 406 2.05 -12.35 12.07
N ARG A 407 1.54 -13.55 11.75
CA ARG A 407 0.38 -14.15 12.44
C ARG A 407 0.55 -14.25 13.96
N PRO A 408 1.70 -14.72 14.49
CA PRO A 408 1.95 -14.73 15.93
C PRO A 408 2.00 -13.34 16.55
N ASP A 409 2.57 -12.35 15.86
CA ASP A 409 2.68 -10.96 16.36
C ASP A 409 1.30 -10.33 16.60
N PHE A 410 0.32 -10.62 15.75
CA PHE A 410 -1.07 -10.21 15.93
C PHE A 410 -1.89 -11.10 16.86
N ASN A 411 -1.43 -12.30 17.12
CA ASN A 411 -2.24 -13.38 17.73
C ASN A 411 -3.63 -13.47 17.06
N ASN A 412 -3.64 -13.34 15.73
CA ASN A 412 -4.85 -13.26 14.92
C ASN A 412 -4.54 -13.75 13.49
N ASP A 413 -5.47 -14.49 12.89
CA ASP A 413 -5.39 -14.98 11.52
C ASP A 413 -6.28 -14.21 10.54
N ASP A 414 -7.04 -13.21 11.01
CA ASP A 414 -7.91 -12.36 10.18
C ASP A 414 -7.30 -10.97 9.99
N TYR A 415 -6.04 -10.92 9.59
CA TYR A 415 -5.37 -9.69 9.18
C TYR A 415 -5.16 -9.67 7.67
N ALA A 416 -5.02 -8.47 7.12
CA ALA A 416 -4.76 -8.23 5.71
C ALA A 416 -3.67 -7.19 5.54
N ILE A 417 -3.11 -7.14 4.34
CA ILE A 417 -2.09 -6.15 3.98
C ILE A 417 -2.78 -4.92 3.38
N ALA A 418 -2.54 -3.78 4.00
CA ALA A 418 -2.95 -2.50 3.44
C ALA A 418 -1.84 -1.93 2.56
N CYS A 419 -2.23 -1.41 1.39
CA CYS A 419 -1.29 -0.77 0.47
C CYS A 419 -0.29 -1.80 -0.08
N CYS A 420 0.96 -1.68 0.36
CA CYS A 420 2.09 -2.45 -0.13
C CYS A 420 2.47 -3.60 0.81
N VAL A 421 2.73 -3.27 2.09
CA VAL A 421 3.40 -4.18 3.04
C VAL A 421 2.88 -4.05 4.48
N SER A 422 1.85 -3.26 4.73
CA SER A 422 1.42 -2.90 6.10
C SER A 422 0.32 -3.84 6.60
N PRO A 423 0.62 -4.75 7.53
CA PRO A 423 -0.39 -5.67 8.06
C PRO A 423 -1.31 -4.97 9.07
N MET A 424 -2.59 -5.33 9.07
CA MET A 424 -3.57 -4.91 10.07
C MET A 424 -4.74 -5.87 10.19
N VAL A 425 -5.29 -6.02 11.40
CA VAL A 425 -6.46 -6.86 11.65
C VAL A 425 -7.69 -6.19 11.05
N VAL A 426 -8.39 -6.92 10.18
CA VAL A 426 -9.52 -6.38 9.39
C VAL A 426 -10.68 -5.98 10.31
N GLY A 427 -11.19 -4.77 10.11
CA GLY A 427 -12.31 -4.23 10.88
C GLY A 427 -12.00 -3.88 12.35
N LYS A 428 -10.77 -4.06 12.82
CA LYS A 428 -10.33 -3.77 14.21
C LYS A 428 -9.21 -2.74 14.28
N GLN A 429 -8.42 -2.64 13.23
CA GLN A 429 -7.26 -1.75 13.17
C GLN A 429 -7.37 -0.79 11.99
N MET A 430 -6.78 0.39 12.14
CA MET A 430 -6.55 1.34 11.05
C MET A 430 -5.16 1.96 11.22
N GLN A 431 -4.59 2.45 10.13
CA GLN A 431 -3.30 3.10 10.17
C GLN A 431 -3.36 4.55 9.72
N PHE A 432 -2.80 5.42 10.52
CA PHE A 432 -2.47 6.78 10.10
C PHE A 432 -1.30 6.71 9.12
N PHE A 433 -1.61 6.94 7.83
CA PHE A 433 -0.66 6.82 6.74
C PHE A 433 0.48 7.83 6.91
N GLY A 434 1.71 7.36 6.76
CA GLY A 434 2.91 8.17 6.92
C GLY A 434 3.53 8.62 5.60
N ALA A 435 4.72 9.11 5.74
CA ALA A 435 5.59 9.56 4.66
C ALA A 435 6.88 8.73 4.66
N ARG A 436 7.97 9.33 4.21
CA ARG A 436 9.31 8.74 4.31
C ARG A 436 10.30 9.77 4.82
N ALA A 437 11.08 9.37 5.82
CA ALA A 437 12.24 10.10 6.31
C ALA A 437 13.49 9.62 5.54
N ASN A 438 14.20 10.53 4.90
CA ASN A 438 15.38 10.24 4.09
C ASN A 438 16.64 10.19 4.97
N LEU A 439 17.10 8.98 5.33
CA LEU A 439 18.27 8.79 6.19
C LEU A 439 19.59 9.19 5.52
N ALA A 440 19.72 9.00 4.20
CA ALA A 440 20.91 9.43 3.46
C ALA A 440 21.09 10.97 3.53
N LYS A 441 20.00 11.71 3.39
CA LYS A 441 20.00 13.17 3.52
C LYS A 441 20.28 13.62 4.96
N THR A 442 19.77 12.88 5.94
CA THR A 442 20.04 13.12 7.37
C THR A 442 21.52 12.97 7.69
N LEU A 443 22.19 11.98 7.09
CA LEU A 443 23.66 11.84 7.21
C LEU A 443 24.39 13.05 6.61
N LEU A 444 23.97 13.53 5.43
CA LEU A 444 24.58 14.72 4.82
C LEU A 444 24.36 15.98 5.67
N TYR A 445 23.18 16.12 6.30
CA TYR A 445 22.94 17.22 7.25
C TYR A 445 23.82 17.13 8.49
N ALA A 446 24.06 15.92 9.00
CA ALA A 446 24.99 15.72 10.12
C ALA A 446 26.41 16.17 9.77
N ILE A 447 26.88 15.89 8.56
CA ILE A 447 28.20 16.32 8.06
C ILE A 447 28.24 17.84 7.83
N ASN A 448 27.17 18.44 7.33
CA ASN A 448 27.09 19.84 6.90
C ASN A 448 26.47 20.78 7.95
N GLY A 449 26.31 20.36 9.19
CA GLY A 449 25.77 21.22 10.25
C GLY A 449 24.32 21.66 10.02
N GLY A 450 23.52 20.83 9.35
CA GLY A 450 22.11 21.07 9.06
C GLY A 450 21.81 21.81 7.76
N ILE A 451 22.85 22.13 6.98
CA ILE A 451 22.68 22.75 5.66
C ILE A 451 22.34 21.69 4.61
N ASP A 452 21.33 21.96 3.80
CA ASP A 452 20.97 21.12 2.66
C ASP A 452 22.01 21.25 1.55
N GLU A 453 22.56 20.13 1.13
CA GLU A 453 23.69 20.02 0.21
C GLU A 453 23.34 20.38 -1.25
N LYS A 454 22.03 20.52 -1.55
CA LYS A 454 21.57 20.93 -2.89
C LYS A 454 20.96 22.32 -2.92
N LEU A 455 20.26 22.71 -1.86
CA LEU A 455 19.54 23.98 -1.78
C LEU A 455 20.33 25.08 -1.05
N GLY A 456 21.38 24.71 -0.31
CA GLY A 456 22.17 25.64 0.50
C GLY A 456 21.41 26.27 1.68
N MET A 457 20.18 25.79 1.94
CA MET A 457 19.36 26.34 3.02
C MET A 457 19.57 25.57 4.33
N GLN A 458 19.45 26.25 5.47
CA GLN A 458 19.42 25.62 6.77
C GLN A 458 18.09 24.87 6.94
N VAL A 459 18.13 23.53 6.96
CA VAL A 459 16.97 22.67 7.14
C VAL A 459 17.00 22.02 8.54
N GLY A 460 18.09 21.37 8.88
CA GLY A 460 18.29 20.75 10.20
C GLY A 460 18.75 21.73 11.27
N PRO A 461 18.96 21.26 12.51
CA PRO A 461 19.55 22.07 13.58
C PRO A 461 20.86 22.70 13.15
N LYS A 462 21.05 23.97 13.45
CA LYS A 462 22.31 24.66 13.15
C LYS A 462 23.40 24.19 14.10
N THR A 463 24.38 23.50 13.55
CA THR A 463 25.59 23.06 14.28
C THR A 463 26.81 23.37 13.43
N SER A 464 28.00 23.30 14.02
CA SER A 464 29.24 23.40 13.23
C SER A 464 29.34 22.20 12.29
N PRO A 465 29.70 22.38 11.02
CA PRO A 465 29.98 21.25 10.14
C PRO A 465 31.13 20.41 10.64
N ILE A 466 31.20 19.14 10.25
CA ILE A 466 32.36 18.27 10.53
C ILE A 466 33.43 18.65 9.51
N THR A 467 34.55 19.22 9.98
CA THR A 467 35.61 19.78 9.12
C THR A 467 36.86 18.92 9.03
N ASP A 468 36.84 17.73 9.61
CA ASP A 468 37.98 16.80 9.58
C ASP A 468 38.37 16.45 8.14
N GLU A 469 39.65 16.30 7.86
CA GLU A 469 40.17 15.94 6.54
C GLU A 469 39.67 14.54 6.12
N VAL A 470 39.60 13.61 7.05
CA VAL A 470 39.04 12.28 6.90
C VAL A 470 37.91 12.14 7.91
N LEU A 471 36.73 11.74 7.44
CA LEU A 471 35.57 11.54 8.32
C LEU A 471 35.81 10.40 9.30
N ASP A 472 35.56 10.69 10.58
CA ASP A 472 35.60 9.70 11.66
C ASP A 472 34.21 9.12 11.91
N PHE A 473 34.09 7.79 11.96
CA PHE A 473 32.83 7.08 12.09
C PHE A 473 32.06 7.47 13.37
N ASP A 474 32.73 7.49 14.51
CA ASP A 474 32.08 7.76 15.80
C ASP A 474 31.57 9.21 15.88
N THR A 475 32.34 10.15 15.35
CA THR A 475 31.95 11.56 15.23
C THR A 475 30.74 11.74 14.34
N VAL A 476 30.75 11.13 13.14
CA VAL A 476 29.64 11.20 12.18
C VAL A 476 28.39 10.53 12.75
N MET A 477 28.53 9.34 13.33
CA MET A 477 27.40 8.57 13.87
C MET A 477 26.76 9.29 15.07
N THR A 478 27.56 9.85 15.98
CA THR A 478 27.05 10.65 17.11
C THR A 478 26.27 11.86 16.64
N ARG A 479 26.76 12.56 15.61
CA ARG A 479 26.06 13.70 15.03
C ARG A 479 24.79 13.28 14.32
N MET A 480 24.85 12.21 13.51
CA MET A 480 23.68 11.66 12.82
C MET A 480 22.59 11.22 13.80
N ASP A 481 22.96 10.62 14.91
CA ASP A 481 22.02 10.21 15.96
C ASP A 481 21.22 11.41 16.50
N SER A 482 21.88 12.53 16.77
CA SER A 482 21.22 13.78 17.18
C SER A 482 20.29 14.35 16.07
N PHE A 483 20.70 14.26 14.81
CA PHE A 483 19.86 14.70 13.69
C PHE A 483 18.64 13.78 13.47
N MET A 484 18.77 12.50 13.76
CA MET A 484 17.64 11.57 13.76
C MET A 484 16.62 11.92 14.85
N ASP A 485 17.02 12.38 16.04
CA ASP A 485 16.08 12.88 17.07
C ASP A 485 15.29 14.09 16.57
N TRP A 486 15.96 15.04 15.94
CA TRP A 486 15.30 16.19 15.33
C TRP A 486 14.33 15.77 14.22
N LEU A 487 14.77 14.89 13.30
CA LEU A 487 13.96 14.43 12.18
C LEU A 487 12.72 13.67 12.66
N ALA A 488 12.87 12.78 13.64
CA ALA A 488 11.74 12.05 14.23
C ALA A 488 10.70 13.02 14.81
N LYS A 489 11.14 14.10 15.49
CA LYS A 489 10.26 15.13 16.03
C LYS A 489 9.50 15.87 14.92
N GLN A 490 10.19 16.33 13.87
CA GLN A 490 9.52 16.99 12.74
C GLN A 490 8.53 16.07 12.05
N TYR A 491 8.90 14.81 11.85
CA TYR A 491 8.08 13.81 11.21
C TYR A 491 6.79 13.53 11.97
N VAL A 492 6.88 13.18 13.25
CA VAL A 492 5.70 12.88 14.09
C VAL A 492 4.83 14.13 14.25
N THR A 493 5.42 15.33 14.37
CA THR A 493 4.65 16.58 14.44
C THR A 493 3.85 16.81 13.15
N ALA A 494 4.46 16.60 11.98
CA ALA A 494 3.75 16.72 10.71
C ALA A 494 2.59 15.72 10.61
N LEU A 495 2.81 14.45 10.97
CA LEU A 495 1.77 13.42 10.95
C LEU A 495 0.63 13.71 11.95
N ASN A 496 0.94 14.20 13.13
CA ASN A 496 -0.10 14.60 14.11
C ASN A 496 -1.02 15.69 13.54
N ILE A 497 -0.45 16.71 12.89
CA ILE A 497 -1.19 17.79 12.23
C ILE A 497 -2.07 17.22 11.11
N ILE A 498 -1.49 16.42 10.24
CA ILE A 498 -2.19 15.83 9.09
C ILE A 498 -3.39 15.00 9.54
N HIS A 499 -3.19 14.07 10.48
CA HIS A 499 -4.25 13.14 10.88
C HIS A 499 -5.34 13.79 11.71
N TYR A 500 -5.00 14.83 12.50
CA TYR A 500 -6.01 15.69 13.11
C TYR A 500 -6.90 16.37 12.06
N MET A 501 -6.29 16.90 11.00
CA MET A 501 -7.03 17.60 9.95
C MET A 501 -7.86 16.65 9.08
N HIS A 502 -7.39 15.41 8.86
CA HIS A 502 -8.20 14.37 8.23
C HIS A 502 -9.46 14.06 9.05
N ASP A 503 -9.31 13.78 10.34
CA ASP A 503 -10.46 13.51 11.20
C ASP A 503 -11.46 14.67 11.23
N LYS A 504 -10.96 15.90 11.14
CA LYS A 504 -11.79 17.11 11.23
C LYS A 504 -12.52 17.46 9.92
N TYR A 505 -11.89 17.28 8.79
CA TYR A 505 -12.39 17.81 7.50
C TYR A 505 -12.64 16.73 6.44
N SER A 506 -12.17 15.51 6.63
CA SER A 506 -12.23 14.42 5.65
C SER A 506 -12.34 13.05 6.32
N TYR A 507 -13.27 12.94 7.31
CA TYR A 507 -13.46 11.68 8.03
C TYR A 507 -14.00 10.57 7.13
N GLU A 508 -13.43 9.39 7.25
CA GLU A 508 -13.69 8.23 6.39
C GLU A 508 -14.88 7.40 6.91
N ALA A 509 -16.06 8.00 6.98
CA ALA A 509 -17.22 7.42 7.62
C ALA A 509 -17.65 6.05 7.04
N ALA A 510 -17.60 5.87 5.71
CA ALA A 510 -17.98 4.61 5.06
C ALA A 510 -17.05 3.46 5.41
N LEU A 511 -15.74 3.71 5.52
CA LEU A 511 -14.75 2.73 5.95
C LEU A 511 -14.90 2.42 7.45
N MET A 512 -15.00 3.46 8.28
CA MET A 512 -15.06 3.31 9.72
C MET A 512 -16.39 2.72 10.21
N ALA A 513 -17.47 2.83 9.43
CA ALA A 513 -18.74 2.14 9.69
C ALA A 513 -18.58 0.61 9.70
N LEU A 514 -17.56 0.10 9.03
CA LEU A 514 -17.25 -1.33 8.91
C LEU A 514 -16.12 -1.78 9.86
N HIS A 515 -15.91 -1.01 10.93
CA HIS A 515 -14.98 -1.31 12.02
C HIS A 515 -15.72 -1.47 13.34
N ASP A 516 -15.05 -2.12 14.30
CA ASP A 516 -15.48 -2.13 15.68
C ASP A 516 -15.48 -0.69 16.23
N ARG A 517 -16.21 -0.43 17.32
CA ARG A 517 -16.26 0.90 17.94
C ARG A 517 -14.88 1.38 18.41
N ASP A 518 -14.15 0.48 19.08
CA ASP A 518 -12.87 0.78 19.70
C ASP A 518 -11.74 0.31 18.77
N VAL A 519 -11.35 1.18 17.85
CA VAL A 519 -10.36 0.89 16.82
C VAL A 519 -8.95 1.06 17.35
N TYR A 520 -8.09 0.03 17.18
CA TYR A 520 -6.68 0.15 17.44
C TYR A 520 -6.00 0.93 16.30
N ARG A 521 -5.29 2.00 16.65
CA ARG A 521 -4.65 2.90 15.67
C ARG A 521 -3.15 2.75 15.68
N THR A 522 -2.56 2.61 14.50
CA THR A 522 -1.13 2.73 14.28
C THR A 522 -0.80 4.00 13.50
N MET A 523 0.47 4.44 13.57
CA MET A 523 0.99 5.59 12.80
C MET A 523 2.24 5.15 12.05
N ALA A 524 2.18 5.15 10.72
CA ALA A 524 3.27 4.73 9.87
C ALA A 524 4.38 5.79 9.79
N CYS A 525 5.59 5.41 10.13
CA CYS A 525 6.78 6.28 10.11
C CYS A 525 7.88 5.66 9.26
N GLY A 526 7.69 5.61 7.92
CA GLY A 526 8.61 4.95 7.00
C GLY A 526 9.94 5.68 6.84
N ILE A 527 10.98 4.91 6.50
CA ILE A 527 12.32 5.40 6.14
C ILE A 527 12.67 5.08 4.70
N ALA A 528 13.51 5.92 4.11
CA ALA A 528 14.09 5.76 2.78
C ALA A 528 15.61 5.95 2.82
N GLY A 529 16.31 5.33 1.86
CA GLY A 529 17.76 5.48 1.73
C GLY A 529 18.56 4.65 2.73
N LEU A 530 18.00 3.57 3.28
CA LEU A 530 18.70 2.71 4.25
C LEU A 530 20.00 2.16 3.68
N SER A 531 19.99 1.57 2.48
CA SER A 531 21.20 1.02 1.84
C SER A 531 22.27 2.09 1.60
N VAL A 532 21.85 3.29 1.15
CA VAL A 532 22.79 4.41 0.93
C VAL A 532 23.42 4.89 2.25
N ALA A 533 22.60 5.02 3.29
CA ALA A 533 23.10 5.45 4.61
C ALA A 533 24.03 4.38 5.23
N ALA A 534 23.66 3.10 5.15
CA ALA A 534 24.48 2.00 5.65
C ALA A 534 25.81 1.88 4.91
N ASP A 535 25.79 1.93 3.57
CA ASP A 535 27.00 1.88 2.75
C ASP A 535 27.91 3.11 2.99
N SER A 536 27.30 4.30 3.14
CA SER A 536 28.04 5.53 3.45
C SER A 536 28.74 5.45 4.81
N LEU A 537 28.06 4.96 5.84
CA LEU A 537 28.64 4.74 7.17
C LEU A 537 29.70 3.63 7.16
N SER A 538 29.47 2.57 6.34
CA SER A 538 30.46 1.51 6.12
C SER A 538 31.71 2.06 5.46
N ALA A 539 31.57 2.90 4.42
CA ALA A 539 32.72 3.55 3.78
C ALA A 539 33.52 4.43 4.76
N ILE A 540 32.83 5.24 5.57
CA ILE A 540 33.45 6.06 6.59
C ILE A 540 34.18 5.21 7.64
N LYS A 541 33.65 4.03 8.00
CA LYS A 541 34.23 3.15 9.02
C LYS A 541 35.41 2.33 8.54
N TYR A 542 35.39 1.84 7.29
CA TYR A 542 36.34 0.84 6.79
C TYR A 542 37.25 1.32 5.67
N ALA A 543 36.95 2.48 5.06
CA ALA A 543 37.81 3.16 4.11
C ALA A 543 38.21 4.53 4.64
N LYS A 544 38.92 5.33 3.83
CA LYS A 544 39.18 6.74 4.13
C LYS A 544 38.27 7.60 3.25
N VAL A 545 37.33 8.30 3.85
CA VAL A 545 36.41 9.19 3.17
C VAL A 545 36.78 10.64 3.46
N LYS A 546 37.13 11.40 2.40
CA LYS A 546 37.48 12.82 2.48
C LYS A 546 36.36 13.67 1.89
N PRO A 547 35.72 14.58 2.65
CA PRO A 547 34.71 15.48 2.11
C PRO A 547 35.37 16.54 1.22
N VAL A 548 34.86 16.64 -0.03
CA VAL A 548 35.19 17.72 -0.95
C VAL A 548 34.20 18.88 -0.71
N ARG A 549 34.71 20.03 -0.32
CA ARG A 549 33.87 21.16 0.07
C ARG A 549 33.83 22.23 -1.00
N GLY A 550 32.66 22.84 -1.16
CA GLY A 550 32.42 23.88 -2.16
C GLY A 550 31.27 24.80 -1.78
N ASP A 551 30.96 25.71 -2.69
CA ASP A 551 29.85 26.65 -2.57
C ASP A 551 28.61 26.12 -3.27
N ILE A 552 27.45 26.28 -2.62
CA ILE A 552 26.14 26.06 -3.25
C ILE A 552 25.67 27.41 -3.85
N LYS A 553 25.29 27.38 -5.10
CA LYS A 553 24.75 28.54 -5.82
C LYS A 553 23.27 28.37 -6.13
N ASP A 554 22.52 29.46 -6.06
CA ASP A 554 21.14 29.50 -6.53
C ASP A 554 21.06 29.51 -8.09
N LYS A 555 19.83 29.50 -8.62
CA LYS A 555 19.59 29.57 -10.07
C LYS A 555 20.12 30.83 -10.75
N ASP A 556 20.35 31.89 -10.00
CA ASP A 556 20.85 33.20 -10.47
C ASP A 556 22.37 33.29 -10.32
N GLY A 557 23.04 32.23 -9.82
CA GLY A 557 24.48 32.12 -9.65
C GLY A 557 25.02 32.70 -8.35
N ASN A 558 24.16 33.19 -7.44
CA ASN A 558 24.58 33.73 -6.16
C ASN A 558 24.95 32.60 -5.19
N VAL A 559 26.02 32.77 -4.42
CA VAL A 559 26.40 31.81 -3.37
C VAL A 559 25.40 31.90 -2.22
N VAL A 560 24.67 30.79 -1.95
CA VAL A 560 23.68 30.69 -0.86
C VAL A 560 24.23 29.97 0.37
N ALA A 561 25.25 29.14 0.19
CA ALA A 561 26.01 28.50 1.29
C ALA A 561 27.44 28.25 0.83
N SER A 562 28.39 28.36 1.75
CA SER A 562 29.81 28.10 1.50
C SER A 562 30.33 26.98 2.38
N ASN A 563 31.42 26.35 1.95
CA ASN A 563 32.09 25.27 2.69
C ASN A 563 31.20 24.06 3.01
N VAL A 564 30.30 23.71 2.08
CA VAL A 564 29.43 22.53 2.17
C VAL A 564 30.14 21.33 1.57
N ALA A 565 30.08 20.15 2.21
CA ALA A 565 30.55 18.90 1.60
C ALA A 565 29.60 18.55 0.44
N ILE A 566 30.08 18.74 -0.78
CA ILE A 566 29.34 18.55 -2.02
C ILE A 566 29.76 17.29 -2.77
N ASP A 567 30.90 16.71 -2.41
CA ASP A 567 31.38 15.42 -2.94
C ASP A 567 32.28 14.73 -1.92
N PHE A 568 32.67 13.48 -2.18
CA PHE A 568 33.47 12.65 -1.30
C PHE A 568 34.48 11.84 -2.11
N GLU A 569 35.73 11.89 -1.69
CA GLU A 569 36.79 11.03 -2.19
C GLU A 569 36.93 9.83 -1.26
N ILE A 570 36.92 8.62 -1.85
CA ILE A 570 36.98 7.36 -1.09
C ILE A 570 38.27 6.63 -1.48
N GLU A 571 39.13 6.41 -0.48
CA GLU A 571 40.37 5.67 -0.63
C GLU A 571 40.29 4.34 0.15
N GLY A 572 40.35 3.22 -0.56
CA GLY A 572 40.23 1.87 -0.02
C GLY A 572 38.87 1.21 -0.31
N GLU A 573 38.76 -0.06 0.10
CA GLU A 573 37.55 -0.87 -0.05
C GLU A 573 36.75 -0.89 1.25
N TYR A 574 35.43 -1.06 1.13
CA TYR A 574 34.54 -1.17 2.27
C TYR A 574 33.41 -2.18 2.02
N PRO A 575 32.87 -2.83 3.06
CA PRO A 575 31.72 -3.72 2.93
C PRO A 575 30.50 -3.01 2.39
N GLN A 576 29.82 -3.61 1.40
CA GLN A 576 28.58 -3.07 0.81
C GLN A 576 27.41 -3.96 1.20
N TYR A 577 26.28 -3.32 1.54
CA TYR A 577 25.02 -3.96 1.93
C TYR A 577 24.46 -4.83 0.79
N GLY A 578 23.91 -6.00 1.12
CA GLY A 578 23.39 -6.97 0.18
C GLY A 578 24.36 -8.10 -0.17
N ASN A 579 25.45 -8.26 0.59
CA ASN A 579 26.47 -9.30 0.37
C ASN A 579 26.63 -10.25 1.56
N ASN A 580 25.66 -10.29 2.46
CA ASN A 580 25.70 -11.09 3.70
C ASN A 580 26.96 -10.81 4.53
N ASP A 581 27.32 -9.54 4.67
CA ASP A 581 28.48 -9.09 5.44
C ASP A 581 28.01 -8.33 6.69
N ASN A 582 28.16 -8.93 7.87
CA ASN A 582 27.69 -8.38 9.13
C ASN A 582 28.28 -7.00 9.44
N ARG A 583 29.48 -6.68 8.91
CA ARG A 583 30.11 -5.37 9.14
C ARG A 583 29.24 -4.20 8.66
N VAL A 584 28.46 -4.39 7.59
CA VAL A 584 27.55 -3.37 7.06
C VAL A 584 26.09 -3.70 7.35
N ASP A 585 25.70 -5.00 7.37
CA ASP A 585 24.33 -5.41 7.68
C ASP A 585 23.94 -4.98 9.11
N ASP A 586 24.86 -5.07 10.09
CA ASP A 586 24.65 -4.59 11.47
C ASP A 586 24.45 -3.06 11.53
N ILE A 587 25.10 -2.30 10.65
CA ILE A 587 24.88 -0.84 10.54
C ILE A 587 23.45 -0.57 10.04
N ALA A 588 22.99 -1.31 9.03
CA ALA A 588 21.63 -1.17 8.53
C ALA A 588 20.58 -1.52 9.60
N CYS A 589 20.79 -2.61 10.33
CA CYS A 589 19.91 -3.02 11.45
C CYS A 589 19.88 -1.95 12.56
N ASP A 590 21.04 -1.42 12.96
CA ASP A 590 21.17 -0.38 13.98
C ASP A 590 20.43 0.91 13.58
N LEU A 591 20.51 1.33 12.31
CA LEU A 591 19.76 2.50 11.82
C LEU A 591 18.25 2.33 11.92
N VAL A 592 17.72 1.16 11.57
CA VAL A 592 16.30 0.83 11.68
C VAL A 592 15.85 0.88 13.14
N GLU A 593 16.58 0.23 14.03
CA GLU A 593 16.27 0.18 15.45
C GLU A 593 16.36 1.56 16.12
N ARG A 594 17.45 2.30 15.89
CA ARG A 594 17.67 3.65 16.46
C ARG A 594 16.57 4.62 16.09
N PHE A 595 16.22 4.70 14.81
CA PHE A 595 15.20 5.65 14.37
C PHE A 595 13.84 5.33 14.95
N MET A 596 13.46 4.04 14.99
CA MET A 596 12.22 3.61 15.62
C MET A 596 12.15 3.92 17.11
N LYS A 597 13.24 3.67 17.86
CA LYS A 597 13.31 4.02 19.28
C LYS A 597 13.16 5.52 19.56
N LYS A 598 13.59 6.38 18.63
CA LYS A 598 13.40 7.83 18.75
C LYS A 598 11.93 8.22 18.51
N ILE A 599 11.30 7.64 17.52
CA ILE A 599 9.86 7.85 17.20
C ILE A 599 8.99 7.40 18.38
N GLN A 600 9.25 6.24 18.98
CA GLN A 600 8.48 5.68 20.09
C GLN A 600 8.43 6.58 21.34
N LYS A 601 9.39 7.49 21.52
CA LYS A 601 9.40 8.45 22.62
C LYS A 601 8.44 9.62 22.46
N LEU A 602 7.87 9.79 21.25
CA LEU A 602 7.09 10.95 20.89
C LEU A 602 5.58 10.69 21.06
N LYS A 603 4.85 11.73 21.46
CA LYS A 603 3.39 11.65 21.57
C LYS A 603 2.76 11.70 20.17
N THR A 604 1.84 10.80 19.93
CA THR A 604 1.09 10.68 18.68
C THR A 604 -0.35 11.08 18.82
N TYR A 605 -0.94 11.56 17.74
CA TYR A 605 -2.37 11.90 17.70
C TYR A 605 -3.22 10.65 18.02
N ARG A 606 -4.21 10.81 18.90
CA ARG A 606 -5.11 9.75 19.41
C ARG A 606 -4.35 8.54 20.00
N ASN A 607 -3.18 8.75 20.52
CA ASN A 607 -2.30 7.70 21.06
C ASN A 607 -2.04 6.54 20.08
N ALA A 608 -2.00 6.83 18.79
CA ALA A 608 -1.68 5.83 17.77
C ALA A 608 -0.29 5.24 18.04
N VAL A 609 -0.17 3.93 17.93
CA VAL A 609 1.11 3.23 18.13
C VAL A 609 1.98 3.45 16.91
N PRO A 610 3.17 4.05 17.05
CA PRO A 610 4.07 4.22 15.92
C PRO A 610 4.55 2.88 15.37
N THR A 611 4.60 2.77 14.05
CA THR A 611 5.22 1.67 13.33
C THR A 611 6.20 2.23 12.31
N GLN A 612 7.19 1.45 11.90
CA GLN A 612 8.15 1.85 10.89
C GLN A 612 8.13 0.89 9.72
N SER A 613 8.34 1.41 8.51
CA SER A 613 8.61 0.61 7.32
C SER A 613 9.94 0.98 6.67
N VAL A 614 10.56 -0.01 6.03
CA VAL A 614 11.67 0.17 5.10
C VAL A 614 11.10 0.02 3.70
N LEU A 615 10.59 1.12 3.16
CA LEU A 615 9.84 1.13 1.91
C LEU A 615 9.98 2.49 1.21
N THR A 616 10.37 2.50 -0.06
CA THR A 616 10.46 3.74 -0.85
C THR A 616 9.31 3.92 -1.83
N ILE A 617 8.56 2.85 -2.11
CA ILE A 617 7.69 2.80 -3.29
C ILE A 617 8.59 3.04 -4.53
N THR A 618 8.12 3.66 -5.60
CA THR A 618 8.96 4.10 -6.72
C THR A 618 9.55 5.49 -6.52
N SER A 619 9.35 6.06 -5.35
CA SER A 619 9.93 7.35 -4.98
C SER A 619 11.47 7.30 -4.77
N ASN A 620 12.09 6.11 -4.87
CA ASN A 620 13.54 5.96 -4.85
C ASN A 620 14.24 6.87 -5.88
N VAL A 621 13.64 7.06 -7.05
CA VAL A 621 14.11 8.01 -8.08
C VAL A 621 14.00 9.46 -7.57
N VAL A 622 12.87 9.83 -6.96
CA VAL A 622 12.63 11.18 -6.42
C VAL A 622 13.58 11.48 -5.26
N TYR A 623 13.81 10.52 -4.35
CA TYR A 623 14.79 10.70 -3.27
C TYR A 623 16.19 10.90 -3.81
N GLY A 624 16.59 10.12 -4.82
CA GLY A 624 17.88 10.27 -5.48
C GLY A 624 18.05 11.65 -6.11
N LYS A 625 17.04 12.16 -6.82
CA LYS A 625 17.06 13.52 -7.41
C LYS A 625 17.24 14.63 -6.37
N LYS A 626 16.66 14.46 -5.18
CA LYS A 626 16.73 15.45 -4.09
C LYS A 626 17.97 15.31 -3.21
N THR A 627 18.79 14.27 -3.38
CA THR A 627 19.96 13.99 -2.55
C THR A 627 21.25 14.21 -3.35
N GLY A 628 22.21 14.92 -2.76
CA GLY A 628 23.54 15.18 -3.31
C GLY A 628 24.40 13.92 -3.40
N ASN A 629 25.70 14.07 -3.71
CA ASN A 629 26.68 12.99 -3.63
C ASN A 629 26.76 12.46 -2.19
N THR A 630 27.00 11.17 -2.02
CA THR A 630 27.03 10.51 -0.71
C THR A 630 28.35 9.79 -0.48
N PRO A 631 28.76 9.61 0.79
CA PRO A 631 30.06 9.01 1.15
C PRO A 631 30.33 7.61 0.63
N ASP A 632 29.30 6.89 0.18
CA ASP A 632 29.38 5.59 -0.49
C ASP A 632 29.70 5.66 -2.00
N GLY A 633 29.94 6.87 -2.53
CA GLY A 633 30.22 7.11 -3.94
C GLY A 633 28.97 7.21 -4.85
N ARG A 634 27.75 7.16 -4.30
CA ARG A 634 26.53 7.42 -5.08
C ARG A 634 26.53 8.88 -5.57
N ARG A 635 26.30 9.10 -6.84
CA ARG A 635 26.27 10.44 -7.44
C ARG A 635 24.92 11.13 -7.26
N SER A 636 24.98 12.47 -7.14
CA SER A 636 23.78 13.32 -7.04
C SER A 636 22.81 13.02 -8.19
N GLY A 637 21.56 12.82 -7.85
CA GLY A 637 20.51 12.48 -8.81
C GLY A 637 20.32 10.99 -9.11
N ALA A 638 21.31 10.14 -8.81
CA ALA A 638 21.16 8.70 -8.98
C ALA A 638 20.07 8.14 -8.05
N PRO A 639 19.19 7.23 -8.52
CA PRO A 639 18.17 6.60 -7.69
C PRO A 639 18.76 5.90 -6.46
N PHE A 640 17.96 5.79 -5.39
CA PHE A 640 18.26 4.91 -4.27
C PHE A 640 17.90 3.46 -4.61
N GLY A 641 18.47 2.49 -3.89
CA GLY A 641 17.92 1.13 -3.85
C GLY A 641 16.47 1.19 -3.36
N PRO A 642 15.52 0.53 -4.04
CA PRO A 642 14.10 0.59 -3.66
C PRO A 642 13.86 -0.18 -2.34
N GLY A 643 13.18 0.43 -1.39
CA GLY A 643 12.87 -0.18 -0.10
C GLY A 643 14.11 -0.63 0.66
N ALA A 644 14.17 -1.91 1.00
CA ALA A 644 15.29 -2.56 1.68
C ALA A 644 16.34 -3.13 0.72
N ASN A 645 16.16 -2.94 -0.59
CA ASN A 645 17.13 -3.42 -1.58
C ASN A 645 18.52 -2.79 -1.39
N PRO A 646 19.58 -3.55 -1.66
CA PRO A 646 20.90 -2.97 -1.91
C PRO A 646 20.87 -1.93 -3.02
N MET A 647 21.85 -1.07 -3.07
CA MET A 647 22.07 -0.21 -4.23
C MET A 647 22.37 -1.05 -5.47
N HIS A 648 21.86 -0.62 -6.60
CA HIS A 648 22.00 -1.35 -7.88
C HIS A 648 23.46 -1.71 -8.18
N GLY A 649 23.68 -3.00 -8.47
CA GLY A 649 24.99 -3.55 -8.82
C GLY A 649 25.96 -3.71 -7.66
N ARG A 650 25.56 -3.49 -6.41
CA ARG A 650 26.42 -3.69 -5.22
C ARG A 650 26.29 -5.06 -4.58
N ASP A 651 25.21 -5.77 -4.81
CA ASP A 651 24.93 -7.13 -4.36
C ASP A 651 25.60 -8.17 -5.27
N GLN A 652 26.94 -8.26 -5.15
CA GLN A 652 27.80 -9.03 -6.06
C GLN A 652 28.01 -10.51 -5.65
N LYS A 653 27.57 -10.90 -4.44
CA LYS A 653 27.74 -12.27 -3.93
C LYS A 653 26.54 -13.20 -4.21
N GLY A 654 25.69 -12.81 -5.16
CA GLY A 654 24.54 -13.61 -5.61
C GLY A 654 23.26 -13.41 -4.81
N ALA A 655 22.18 -14.02 -5.29
CA ALA A 655 20.83 -13.86 -4.77
C ALA A 655 20.70 -14.20 -3.28
N VAL A 656 21.23 -15.35 -2.86
CA VAL A 656 21.10 -15.82 -1.47
C VAL A 656 21.76 -14.84 -0.51
N ALA A 657 22.91 -14.27 -0.86
CA ALA A 657 23.57 -13.26 -0.01
C ALA A 657 22.73 -11.98 0.13
N SER A 658 22.12 -11.53 -0.98
CA SER A 658 21.25 -10.34 -0.98
C SER A 658 19.99 -10.57 -0.13
N LEU A 659 19.30 -11.70 -0.34
CA LEU A 659 18.14 -12.11 0.45
C LEU A 659 18.48 -12.21 1.95
N THR A 660 19.63 -12.80 2.29
CA THR A 660 20.08 -12.95 3.69
C THR A 660 20.35 -11.60 4.35
N SER A 661 21.01 -10.65 3.67
CA SER A 661 21.23 -9.31 4.21
C SER A 661 19.91 -8.61 4.56
N VAL A 662 18.89 -8.72 3.69
CA VAL A 662 17.57 -8.12 3.92
C VAL A 662 16.83 -8.85 5.05
N ALA A 663 16.90 -10.17 5.12
CA ALA A 663 16.26 -10.98 6.15
C ALA A 663 16.79 -10.71 7.57
N LYS A 664 17.99 -10.13 7.71
CA LYS A 664 18.54 -9.71 9.02
C LYS A 664 17.90 -8.44 9.57
N LEU A 665 17.22 -7.64 8.74
CA LEU A 665 16.62 -6.40 9.23
C LEU A 665 15.56 -6.68 10.29
N PRO A 666 15.56 -5.96 11.44
CA PRO A 666 14.76 -6.32 12.59
C PRO A 666 13.28 -5.97 12.38
N PHE A 667 12.43 -6.95 12.11
CA PHE A 667 10.98 -6.76 11.94
C PHE A 667 10.33 -6.17 13.20
N ALA A 668 10.81 -6.52 14.38
CA ALA A 668 10.33 -5.95 15.65
C ALA A 668 10.35 -4.40 15.68
N TYR A 669 11.25 -3.78 14.93
CA TYR A 669 11.37 -2.33 14.79
C TYR A 669 10.86 -1.79 13.44
N ALA A 670 10.36 -2.67 12.58
CA ALA A 670 9.85 -2.32 11.24
C ALA A 670 8.51 -3.03 10.91
N LYS A 671 7.59 -3.05 11.88
CA LYS A 671 6.28 -3.76 11.80
C LYS A 671 5.34 -3.22 10.72
N ASP A 672 5.63 -2.07 10.13
CA ASP A 672 4.92 -1.54 8.96
C ASP A 672 5.47 -2.08 7.63
N GLY A 673 6.43 -2.99 7.68
CA GLY A 673 6.93 -3.79 6.58
C GLY A 673 8.32 -3.43 6.07
N ILE A 674 9.00 -4.47 5.54
CA ILE A 674 10.35 -4.40 4.98
C ILE A 674 10.28 -4.84 3.52
N SER A 675 10.17 -3.88 2.61
CA SER A 675 9.97 -4.16 1.18
C SER A 675 11.27 -4.58 0.49
N TYR A 676 11.26 -5.77 -0.09
CA TYR A 676 12.33 -6.26 -0.93
C TYR A 676 11.81 -6.68 -2.32
N THR A 677 12.52 -6.31 -3.37
CA THR A 677 12.19 -6.67 -4.75
C THR A 677 13.33 -7.48 -5.35
N PHE A 678 13.02 -8.68 -5.78
CA PHE A 678 13.94 -9.64 -6.36
C PHE A 678 13.62 -9.83 -7.84
N SER A 679 14.63 -9.73 -8.71
CA SER A 679 14.49 -9.96 -10.14
C SER A 679 15.38 -11.11 -10.59
N ILE A 680 14.81 -12.07 -11.29
CA ILE A 680 15.49 -13.27 -11.74
C ILE A 680 15.12 -13.59 -13.19
N VAL A 681 16.11 -14.03 -13.98
CA VAL A 681 15.84 -14.52 -15.32
C VAL A 681 15.23 -15.94 -15.25
N PRO A 682 14.27 -16.29 -16.13
CA PRO A 682 13.59 -17.59 -16.05
C PRO A 682 14.53 -18.79 -16.03
N ASN A 683 15.59 -18.77 -16.86
CA ASN A 683 16.54 -19.88 -16.96
C ASN A 683 17.38 -20.10 -15.70
N ALA A 684 17.56 -19.10 -14.85
CA ALA A 684 18.22 -19.25 -13.54
C ALA A 684 17.41 -20.08 -12.56
N LEU A 685 16.08 -20.10 -12.71
CA LEU A 685 15.19 -20.94 -11.88
C LEU A 685 15.24 -22.42 -12.26
N GLY A 686 15.70 -22.79 -13.46
CA GLY A 686 15.77 -24.16 -13.92
C GLY A 686 15.55 -24.30 -15.42
N LYS A 687 15.80 -25.50 -15.95
CA LYS A 687 15.73 -25.78 -17.39
C LYS A 687 14.34 -26.14 -17.89
N ASP A 688 13.45 -26.55 -17.03
CA ASP A 688 12.09 -26.93 -17.37
C ASP A 688 11.08 -26.26 -16.40
N PRO A 689 9.80 -26.12 -16.81
CA PRO A 689 8.81 -25.40 -16.04
C PRO A 689 8.57 -25.97 -14.62
N GLU A 690 8.66 -27.28 -14.45
CA GLU A 690 8.44 -27.90 -13.14
C GLU A 690 9.60 -27.63 -12.19
N ALA A 691 10.83 -27.71 -12.67
CA ALA A 691 12.02 -27.33 -11.91
C ALA A 691 11.96 -25.83 -11.52
N GLN A 692 11.55 -24.96 -12.46
CA GLN A 692 11.41 -23.53 -12.18
C GLN A 692 10.40 -23.25 -11.06
N ARG A 693 9.23 -23.89 -11.10
CA ARG A 693 8.20 -23.74 -10.05
C ARG A 693 8.69 -24.24 -8.69
N ARG A 694 9.29 -25.43 -8.66
CA ARG A 694 9.83 -26.01 -7.43
C ARG A 694 10.94 -25.16 -6.83
N ASN A 695 11.85 -24.66 -7.66
CA ASN A 695 13.00 -23.89 -7.20
C ASN A 695 12.58 -22.49 -6.70
N LEU A 696 11.60 -21.85 -7.36
CA LEU A 696 11.06 -20.59 -6.86
C LEU A 696 10.30 -20.76 -5.52
N ALA A 697 9.49 -21.82 -5.41
CA ALA A 697 8.80 -22.12 -4.14
C ALA A 697 9.82 -22.42 -3.02
N GLY A 698 10.86 -23.19 -3.30
CA GLY A 698 11.94 -23.45 -2.33
C GLY A 698 12.73 -22.20 -1.93
N LEU A 699 12.95 -21.27 -2.88
CA LEU A 699 13.56 -19.96 -2.57
C LEU A 699 12.70 -19.16 -1.59
N MET A 700 11.39 -19.15 -1.80
CA MET A 700 10.45 -18.45 -0.91
C MET A 700 10.40 -19.10 0.48
N ASP A 701 10.36 -20.44 0.55
CA ASP A 701 10.45 -21.15 1.83
C ASP A 701 11.73 -20.78 2.58
N GLY A 702 12.88 -20.76 1.90
CA GLY A 702 14.16 -20.41 2.52
C GLY A 702 14.26 -18.95 2.95
N TYR A 703 13.70 -18.02 2.17
CA TYR A 703 13.73 -16.59 2.52
C TYR A 703 12.81 -16.26 3.70
N PHE A 704 11.63 -16.89 3.75
CA PHE A 704 10.64 -16.66 4.80
C PHE A 704 10.81 -17.57 6.01
N HIS A 705 11.81 -18.46 5.98
CA HIS A 705 12.07 -19.38 7.09
C HIS A 705 12.27 -18.62 8.40
N HIS A 706 11.46 -18.97 9.40
CA HIS A 706 11.46 -18.33 10.71
C HIS A 706 11.79 -19.37 11.78
N GLU A 707 12.86 -19.13 12.52
CA GLU A 707 13.25 -19.88 13.70
C GLU A 707 13.40 -18.94 14.90
N ALA A 708 13.48 -19.50 16.11
CA ALA A 708 13.58 -18.73 17.36
C ALA A 708 14.70 -17.68 17.38
N THR A 709 15.75 -17.82 16.58
CA THR A 709 16.91 -16.94 16.51
C THR A 709 17.08 -16.21 15.17
N VAL A 710 16.23 -16.52 14.17
CA VAL A 710 16.25 -15.92 12.82
C VAL A 710 14.84 -15.55 12.43
N GLU A 711 14.56 -14.26 12.30
CA GLU A 711 13.21 -13.77 11.96
C GLU A 711 12.79 -14.09 10.53
N GLY A 712 13.72 -14.29 9.60
CA GLY A 712 13.44 -14.45 8.17
C GLY A 712 13.04 -13.14 7.51
N GLY A 713 12.86 -13.16 6.18
CA GLY A 713 12.33 -12.02 5.43
C GLY A 713 10.86 -11.77 5.75
N GLN A 714 10.41 -10.52 5.67
CA GLN A 714 9.01 -10.18 5.91
C GLN A 714 8.21 -10.12 4.61
N HIS A 715 8.75 -9.49 3.54
CA HIS A 715 8.06 -9.26 2.29
C HIS A 715 8.94 -9.53 1.08
N LEU A 716 8.37 -10.05 0.00
CA LEU A 716 9.07 -10.31 -1.25
C LEU A 716 8.21 -9.97 -2.47
N ASN A 717 8.73 -9.08 -3.32
CA ASN A 717 8.32 -8.95 -4.70
C ASN A 717 9.20 -9.83 -5.59
N VAL A 718 8.58 -10.58 -6.50
CA VAL A 718 9.31 -11.42 -7.46
C VAL A 718 9.01 -10.96 -8.88
N ASN A 719 10.05 -10.58 -9.63
CA ASN A 719 10.01 -10.37 -11.08
C ASN A 719 10.71 -11.54 -11.76
N VAL A 720 10.00 -12.22 -12.66
CA VAL A 720 10.59 -13.25 -13.51
C VAL A 720 10.54 -12.76 -14.96
N LEU A 721 11.61 -12.10 -15.37
CA LEU A 721 11.72 -11.48 -16.71
C LEU A 721 13.19 -11.21 -17.05
N ASN A 722 13.45 -10.81 -18.28
CA ASN A 722 14.79 -10.46 -18.73
C ASN A 722 14.90 -9.00 -19.17
N ARG A 723 16.13 -8.50 -19.21
CA ARG A 723 16.42 -7.10 -19.53
C ARG A 723 16.07 -6.75 -20.97
N GLU A 724 16.27 -7.69 -21.90
CA GLU A 724 16.01 -7.51 -23.33
C GLU A 724 14.53 -7.22 -23.58
N MET A 725 13.63 -7.92 -22.87
CA MET A 725 12.19 -7.68 -22.97
C MET A 725 11.81 -6.28 -22.49
N LEU A 726 12.43 -5.79 -21.40
CA LEU A 726 12.18 -4.44 -20.90
C LEU A 726 12.69 -3.37 -21.88
N LEU A 727 13.85 -3.57 -22.49
CA LEU A 727 14.38 -2.67 -23.53
C LEU A 727 13.47 -2.65 -24.76
N ASP A 728 13.02 -3.82 -25.24
CA ASP A 728 12.06 -3.91 -26.35
C ASP A 728 10.72 -3.22 -25.98
N ALA A 729 10.26 -3.35 -24.74
CA ALA A 729 9.04 -2.65 -24.29
C ALA A 729 9.19 -1.13 -24.22
N MET A 730 10.39 -0.60 -23.95
CA MET A 730 10.67 0.85 -24.01
C MET A 730 10.63 1.40 -25.45
N GLU A 731 11.02 0.61 -26.42
CA GLU A 731 11.03 0.96 -27.84
C GLU A 731 9.69 0.68 -28.53
N ASN A 732 9.02 -0.43 -28.15
CA ASN A 732 7.79 -0.94 -28.75
C ASN A 732 6.67 -1.13 -27.71
N PRO A 733 6.17 -0.08 -27.05
CA PRO A 733 5.23 -0.20 -25.92
C PRO A 733 3.91 -0.88 -26.31
N ASP A 734 3.43 -0.71 -27.52
CA ASP A 734 2.17 -1.31 -28.00
C ASP A 734 2.25 -2.84 -28.13
N LYS A 735 3.43 -3.41 -28.19
CA LYS A 735 3.66 -4.87 -28.19
C LYS A 735 3.43 -5.48 -26.80
N TYR A 736 3.53 -4.65 -25.75
CA TYR A 736 3.47 -5.08 -24.35
C TYR A 736 2.43 -4.27 -23.53
N PRO A 737 1.16 -4.22 -23.93
CA PRO A 737 0.16 -3.32 -23.33
C PRO A 737 -0.18 -3.64 -21.86
N GLN A 738 0.08 -4.87 -21.43
CA GLN A 738 -0.19 -5.36 -20.08
C GLN A 738 1.07 -5.78 -19.32
N LEU A 739 2.27 -5.51 -19.86
CA LEU A 739 3.51 -5.86 -19.16
C LEU A 739 3.52 -5.25 -17.77
N THR A 740 3.43 -6.12 -16.77
CA THR A 740 3.40 -5.78 -15.36
C THR A 740 4.72 -6.12 -14.72
N ILE A 741 5.26 -5.20 -13.93
CA ILE A 741 6.48 -5.39 -13.16
C ILE A 741 6.25 -5.04 -11.69
N ARG A 742 6.94 -5.76 -10.82
CA ARG A 742 7.02 -5.44 -9.40
C ARG A 742 8.09 -4.37 -9.19
N VAL A 743 7.79 -3.34 -8.45
CA VAL A 743 8.71 -2.20 -8.26
C VAL A 743 9.21 -2.03 -6.82
N SER A 744 8.34 -1.83 -5.86
CA SER A 744 8.68 -1.79 -4.43
C SER A 744 7.38 -1.83 -3.62
N GLY A 745 6.97 -3.03 -3.20
CA GLY A 745 5.73 -3.25 -2.45
C GLY A 745 4.44 -3.26 -3.31
N TYR A 746 4.53 -3.04 -4.62
CA TYR A 746 3.41 -3.13 -5.56
C TYR A 746 3.89 -3.34 -6.99
N ALA A 747 2.95 -3.55 -7.90
CA ALA A 747 3.23 -3.65 -9.34
C ALA A 747 2.75 -2.41 -10.09
N VAL A 748 3.32 -2.21 -11.26
CA VAL A 748 2.91 -1.18 -12.22
C VAL A 748 2.91 -1.74 -13.63
N ARG A 749 2.15 -1.11 -14.54
CA ARG A 749 2.37 -1.33 -15.97
C ARG A 749 3.68 -0.66 -16.36
N PHE A 750 4.58 -1.39 -17.00
CA PHE A 750 5.88 -0.86 -17.38
C PHE A 750 5.74 0.39 -18.27
N ASN A 751 4.77 0.37 -19.18
CA ASN A 751 4.50 1.48 -20.10
C ASN A 751 3.90 2.73 -19.43
N SER A 752 3.39 2.64 -18.20
CA SER A 752 2.90 3.80 -17.43
C SER A 752 4.00 4.54 -16.68
N LEU A 753 5.19 3.95 -16.59
CA LEU A 753 6.35 4.56 -15.95
C LEU A 753 6.95 5.68 -16.82
N THR A 754 7.52 6.72 -16.18
CA THR A 754 8.37 7.66 -16.90
C THR A 754 9.61 6.97 -17.45
N LYS A 755 10.23 7.52 -18.50
CA LYS A 755 11.48 6.95 -19.07
C LYS A 755 12.58 6.79 -18.03
N GLU A 756 12.69 7.70 -17.07
CA GLU A 756 13.68 7.62 -15.99
C GLU A 756 13.38 6.45 -15.04
N GLN A 757 12.10 6.23 -14.71
CA GLN A 757 11.67 5.10 -13.89
C GLN A 757 11.82 3.76 -14.63
N GLN A 758 11.53 3.72 -15.94
CA GLN A 758 11.81 2.56 -16.78
C GLN A 758 13.31 2.23 -16.79
N GLN A 759 14.15 3.25 -16.94
CA GLN A 759 15.60 3.08 -16.91
C GLN A 759 16.08 2.59 -15.53
N ASP A 760 15.52 3.09 -14.41
CA ASP A 760 15.82 2.57 -13.08
C ASP A 760 15.55 1.07 -12.98
N VAL A 761 14.39 0.62 -13.49
CA VAL A 761 14.04 -0.81 -13.50
C VAL A 761 15.01 -1.64 -14.35
N VAL A 762 15.37 -1.17 -15.53
CA VAL A 762 16.32 -1.85 -16.43
C VAL A 762 17.71 -1.96 -15.81
N THR A 763 18.11 -1.02 -14.97
CA THR A 763 19.44 -1.01 -14.32
C THR A 763 19.51 -1.82 -13.03
N ARG A 764 18.37 -2.32 -12.51
CA ARG A 764 18.34 -3.18 -11.31
C ARG A 764 19.12 -4.47 -11.55
N THR A 765 19.57 -5.08 -10.47
CA THR A 765 20.24 -6.38 -10.52
C THR A 765 19.26 -7.46 -10.99
N PHE A 766 19.64 -8.20 -12.01
CA PHE A 766 18.96 -9.41 -12.47
C PHE A 766 19.82 -10.62 -12.11
N THR A 767 19.25 -11.53 -11.35
CA THR A 767 19.93 -12.76 -10.98
C THR A 767 19.94 -13.71 -12.18
N GLU A 768 21.12 -14.01 -12.69
CA GLU A 768 21.35 -14.89 -13.85
C GLU A 768 21.72 -16.33 -13.44
N SER A 769 22.11 -16.52 -12.18
CA SER A 769 22.41 -17.83 -11.57
C SER A 769 22.29 -17.74 -10.05
N PHE A 770 22.01 -18.86 -9.40
CA PHE A 770 22.03 -18.98 -7.93
C PHE A 770 23.44 -19.16 -7.39
#